data_57b30d6de736ca575140637fd5b328a1
#
_entry.id   57b30d6de736ca575140637fd5b328a1
#
_cell.length_a   1.000
_cell.length_b   1.000
_cell.length_c   1.000
_cell.angle_alpha   90.00
_cell.angle_beta   90.00
_cell.angle_gamma   90.00
#
_symmetry.space_group_name_H-M   'P 1'
#
loop_
_entity.id
_entity.type
_entity.pdbx_description
1 polymer ?
#
loop_
_entity_poly.entity_id
_entity_poly.type
_entity_poly.pdbx_seq_one_letter_code
_entity_poly.pdbx_strand_id
1 'polypeptide(L)'
;MRRLLLRALLGPLFAGSVGAQSLPVISQNPPALRWQEVRTPHFRVLYPAGLDAAAQRTAGRLEAVHGPDGATLGVRPRPLTVVLQNQTTVSNGFVTFLPRHAEFFTTPEQGQGLGTVDWLDGLVVHEFRHVGQFEKARQGVGRVLGPLLGDGALGVAAVGVPQWFFEGDAVGTETAMTRSGRGRIPNFGLGLRTNLLSGRVDNYQKAVNGSLRDHVPDWYVLGYFMTSYLKTHYGPDVWARVLDRYYQFPFYPFSFSNSIRRTTGLRVEDLYQRTVENIDSTWHAEQAARPAPTPVRELAGQAETRIFTQYQYPQYVDDSTVLALKSGLNNIQQLVLLGRHGRERTVFTPGLLNIPEQLSVGGGQAVWPEFRQQPRWGERVYSELKILDLKTGRLRCVGRGARYAAASLSPDGTRLVAVRTDENYRHALLVLDAATGAVLQTLPNPRNDFYQQPRWLPDGRRVVAVALSAAGKTLDLLDPATGIAQPLLPVANVNLTNPQPWGDYVLYNSPQSGVDNIYAVALRSGQTFRVTSRPLGAYHAAVSPDGRRLALHDYRATGARIVEMPLDPIAWTALPTPALADAPGPYATALAAGEPDGPRIARLLATPDSADATRYEVRRYQPLAHAFRVFSYGVVQSPAGNAVGVGLRSQDFLSTTQAFAGLTYDQTERTFAATGALSYQGLFPVFDVEGSYGGRDASRYFDRARPLDSLRRSRWQYARVLAGVRVPLVLTRSKYLQALTLGAYYLHEQVFNYAAAYRNFDETGPSTPLHAIQTSLAYASQLKQSARDVAPRGGATLLATYRTTPFATNLQATQVGVQAAVYLPGLVTHHALRLRGGYQYQQQDQYNFSAAISFPRAETSYVSFDRLAVGSADYSLPLAFVHWSVGRVLYVQRLRATAFVDVAQGSSIVTVKVNNQLVNTRVYQDYRNGGADLMALFNVFHLRTPVEAGVRVAYSSYLRQWVVQPLAFNVRL
;
A
#
# COMPACT_ATOMS: atom_id res chain seq x y z
N MET A 1 38.98 1.65 -0.48
CA MET A 1 37.78 1.91 -1.33
C MET A 1 36.90 0.68 -1.60
N ARG A 2 37.40 -0.47 -2.08
CA ARG A 2 36.55 -1.68 -2.32
C ARG A 2 35.82 -2.22 -1.06
N ARG A 3 36.46 -2.18 0.13
CA ARG A 3 35.82 -2.61 1.40
C ARG A 3 34.81 -1.61 1.96
N LEU A 4 34.88 -0.33 1.59
CA LEU A 4 33.91 0.71 1.94
C LEU A 4 32.65 0.66 1.05
N LEU A 5 32.79 0.35 -0.24
CA LEU A 5 31.68 0.19 -1.17
C LEU A 5 30.81 -1.05 -0.85
N LEU A 6 31.41 -2.16 -0.42
CA LEU A 6 30.67 -3.35 -0.01
C LEU A 6 29.89 -3.13 1.30
N ARG A 7 30.44 -2.31 2.22
CA ARG A 7 29.75 -1.92 3.47
C ARG A 7 28.63 -0.93 3.24
N ALA A 8 28.74 -0.04 2.25
CA ALA A 8 27.69 0.92 1.88
C ALA A 8 26.50 0.27 1.14
N LEU A 9 26.71 -0.85 0.46
CA LEU A 9 25.66 -1.55 -0.31
C LEU A 9 24.78 -2.50 0.54
N LEU A 10 25.26 -2.96 1.69
CA LEU A 10 24.52 -3.87 2.58
C LEU A 10 23.97 -3.21 3.85
N GLY A 11 24.41 -1.99 4.17
CA GLY A 11 24.02 -1.28 5.40
C GLY A 11 22.64 -0.60 5.41
N PRO A 12 22.12 -0.04 4.31
CA PRO A 12 20.94 0.81 4.38
C PRO A 12 19.60 0.07 4.39
N LEU A 13 19.57 -1.24 4.17
CA LEU A 13 18.27 -1.95 4.05
C LEU A 13 17.52 -2.11 5.37
N PHE A 14 18.09 -1.74 6.53
CA PHE A 14 17.50 -2.01 7.85
C PHE A 14 17.75 -0.96 8.93
N ALA A 15 17.94 0.30 8.58
CA ALA A 15 18.11 1.36 9.59
C ALA A 15 16.75 1.80 10.18
N GLY A 16 16.24 1.02 11.11
CA GLY A 16 15.15 1.41 12.02
C GLY A 16 15.72 1.87 13.36
N SER A 17 15.13 2.89 13.96
CA SER A 17 15.50 3.54 15.21
C SER A 17 15.75 2.56 16.37
N VAL A 18 16.75 2.86 17.17
CA VAL A 18 17.09 2.17 18.44
C VAL A 18 15.98 2.45 19.47
N GLY A 19 14.95 1.65 19.46
CA GLY A 19 14.02 1.43 20.57
C GLY A 19 13.98 -0.06 20.82
N ALA A 20 13.64 -0.51 22.03
CA ALA A 20 13.42 -1.91 22.33
C ALA A 20 12.72 -2.59 21.14
N GLN A 21 13.32 -3.66 20.62
CA GLN A 21 12.87 -4.29 19.35
C GLN A 21 11.57 -5.03 19.57
N SER A 22 10.49 -4.29 19.83
CA SER A 22 9.16 -4.90 19.78
C SER A 22 8.91 -5.40 18.37
N LEU A 23 8.48 -6.65 18.23
CA LEU A 23 8.07 -7.21 16.95
C LEU A 23 6.99 -6.31 16.32
N PRO A 24 6.96 -6.14 14.99
CA PRO A 24 6.04 -5.22 14.33
C PRO A 24 4.59 -5.59 14.61
N VAL A 25 3.71 -4.59 14.72
CA VAL A 25 2.27 -4.83 14.75
C VAL A 25 1.82 -5.16 13.34
N ILE A 26 1.30 -6.37 13.16
CA ILE A 26 0.65 -6.79 11.93
C ILE A 26 -0.86 -6.54 12.06
N SER A 27 -1.52 -6.31 10.96
CA SER A 27 -2.98 -6.20 10.89
C SER A 27 -3.66 -7.45 11.46
N GLN A 28 -4.72 -7.27 12.26
CA GLN A 28 -5.36 -8.36 13.00
C GLN A 28 -6.86 -8.38 12.79
N ASN A 29 -7.41 -9.58 12.82
CA ASN A 29 -8.84 -9.82 12.93
C ASN A 29 -9.34 -9.70 14.38
N PRO A 30 -10.63 -9.36 14.61
CA PRO A 30 -11.22 -9.42 15.93
C PRO A 30 -11.16 -10.84 16.52
N PRO A 31 -10.89 -11.01 17.83
CA PRO A 31 -10.72 -12.32 18.46
C PRO A 31 -12.02 -13.15 18.55
N ALA A 32 -13.18 -12.50 18.35
CA ALA A 32 -14.47 -13.18 18.37
C ALA A 32 -14.73 -14.07 17.14
N LEU A 33 -13.89 -13.98 16.09
CA LEU A 33 -14.06 -14.79 14.89
C LEU A 33 -13.79 -16.26 15.17
N ARG A 34 -14.72 -17.10 14.73
CA ARG A 34 -14.56 -18.55 14.74
C ARG A 34 -14.00 -18.97 13.39
N TRP A 35 -12.84 -19.60 13.40
CA TRP A 35 -12.15 -20.04 12.19
C TRP A 35 -12.46 -21.48 11.85
N GLN A 36 -12.63 -21.75 10.57
CA GLN A 36 -12.83 -23.07 9.99
C GLN A 36 -11.76 -23.32 8.94
N GLU A 37 -11.59 -24.57 8.55
CA GLU A 37 -10.70 -24.97 7.49
C GLU A 37 -11.33 -26.05 6.60
N VAL A 38 -10.99 -25.97 5.33
CA VAL A 38 -11.18 -27.01 4.34
C VAL A 38 -9.82 -27.47 3.86
N ARG A 39 -9.61 -28.77 3.75
CA ARG A 39 -8.37 -29.37 3.25
C ARG A 39 -8.65 -30.14 1.97
N THR A 40 -7.80 -29.87 0.98
CA THR A 40 -7.74 -30.58 -0.29
C THR A 40 -6.36 -31.22 -0.44
N PRO A 41 -6.07 -31.99 -1.49
CA PRO A 41 -4.74 -32.57 -1.71
C PRO A 41 -3.60 -31.55 -1.71
N HIS A 42 -3.84 -30.32 -2.26
CA HIS A 42 -2.78 -29.33 -2.41
C HIS A 42 -3.04 -28.04 -1.63
N PHE A 43 -4.24 -27.86 -1.05
CA PHE A 43 -4.59 -26.61 -0.37
C PHE A 43 -5.19 -26.83 1.00
N ARG A 44 -4.95 -25.86 1.87
CA ARG A 44 -5.63 -25.65 3.13
C ARG A 44 -6.28 -24.26 3.09
N VAL A 45 -7.60 -24.20 3.02
CA VAL A 45 -8.34 -22.93 2.99
C VAL A 45 -8.84 -22.65 4.40
N LEU A 46 -8.35 -21.57 5.02
CA LEU A 46 -8.78 -21.05 6.33
C LEU A 46 -9.78 -19.93 6.10
N TYR A 47 -10.88 -19.93 6.84
CA TYR A 47 -11.93 -18.92 6.67
C TYR A 47 -12.76 -18.73 7.93
N PRO A 48 -13.34 -17.54 8.15
CA PRO A 48 -14.32 -17.31 9.22
C PRO A 48 -15.62 -18.08 8.98
N ALA A 49 -16.22 -18.60 10.04
CA ALA A 49 -17.51 -19.30 9.96
C ALA A 49 -18.58 -18.46 9.24
N GLY A 50 -19.37 -19.10 8.38
CA GLY A 50 -20.36 -18.47 7.51
C GLY A 50 -19.93 -18.31 6.04
N LEU A 51 -18.64 -18.50 5.73
CA LEU A 51 -18.10 -18.46 4.36
C LEU A 51 -18.00 -19.86 3.72
N ASP A 52 -18.72 -20.88 4.20
CA ASP A 52 -18.56 -22.28 3.78
C ASP A 52 -18.68 -22.43 2.25
N ALA A 53 -19.69 -21.83 1.64
CA ALA A 53 -19.90 -21.92 0.19
C ALA A 53 -18.75 -21.30 -0.61
N ALA A 54 -18.30 -20.08 -0.21
CA ALA A 54 -17.19 -19.41 -0.86
C ALA A 54 -15.87 -20.17 -0.67
N ALA A 55 -15.64 -20.75 0.52
CA ALA A 55 -14.45 -21.54 0.82
C ALA A 55 -14.39 -22.85 0.00
N GLN A 56 -15.51 -23.58 -0.11
CA GLN A 56 -15.62 -24.78 -0.94
C GLN A 56 -15.36 -24.46 -2.41
N ARG A 57 -16.00 -23.39 -2.93
CA ARG A 57 -15.77 -22.92 -4.31
C ARG A 57 -14.30 -22.60 -4.54
N THR A 58 -13.71 -21.75 -3.67
CA THR A 58 -12.30 -21.35 -3.78
C THR A 58 -11.38 -22.58 -3.75
N ALA A 59 -11.62 -23.54 -2.85
CA ALA A 59 -10.84 -24.77 -2.77
C ALA A 59 -10.90 -25.59 -4.06
N GLY A 60 -12.10 -25.77 -4.65
CA GLY A 60 -12.28 -26.47 -5.92
C GLY A 60 -11.61 -25.74 -7.09
N ARG A 61 -11.70 -24.39 -7.14
CA ARG A 61 -11.04 -23.60 -8.18
C ARG A 61 -9.51 -23.65 -8.07
N LEU A 62 -8.97 -23.59 -6.86
CA LEU A 62 -7.53 -23.73 -6.59
C LEU A 62 -7.01 -25.11 -7.06
N GLU A 63 -7.70 -26.20 -6.78
CA GLU A 63 -7.32 -27.52 -7.27
C GLU A 63 -7.33 -27.60 -8.80
N ALA A 64 -8.32 -26.96 -9.44
CA ALA A 64 -8.42 -26.95 -10.90
C ALA A 64 -7.26 -26.23 -11.59
N VAL A 65 -6.71 -25.16 -10.96
CA VAL A 65 -5.60 -24.37 -11.53
C VAL A 65 -4.23 -24.85 -11.07
N HIS A 66 -4.12 -25.73 -10.08
CA HIS A 66 -2.85 -26.11 -9.44
C HIS A 66 -1.78 -26.59 -10.44
N GLY A 67 -2.13 -27.45 -11.37
CA GLY A 67 -1.20 -27.90 -12.42
C GLY A 67 -1.03 -26.91 -13.57
N PRO A 68 -2.15 -26.49 -14.18
CA PRO A 68 -2.15 -25.61 -15.34
C PRO A 68 -1.40 -24.31 -15.15
N ASP A 69 -1.60 -23.62 -14.05
CA ASP A 69 -1.03 -22.29 -13.80
C ASP A 69 0.51 -22.30 -13.68
N GLY A 70 1.08 -23.41 -13.18
CA GLY A 70 2.53 -23.60 -13.11
C GLY A 70 3.19 -24.07 -14.41
N ALA A 71 2.41 -24.53 -15.39
CA ALA A 71 2.90 -25.27 -16.56
C ALA A 71 3.91 -24.44 -17.39
N THR A 72 3.56 -23.21 -17.75
CA THR A 72 4.43 -22.34 -18.56
C THR A 72 5.65 -21.80 -17.79
N LEU A 73 5.70 -21.96 -16.47
CA LEU A 73 6.90 -21.72 -15.65
C LEU A 73 7.72 -22.99 -15.42
N GLY A 74 7.20 -24.16 -15.81
CA GLY A 74 7.84 -25.44 -15.57
C GLY A 74 7.98 -25.79 -14.09
N VAL A 75 6.95 -25.48 -13.28
CA VAL A 75 6.94 -25.75 -11.84
C VAL A 75 5.66 -26.46 -11.42
N ARG A 76 5.77 -27.24 -10.34
CA ARG A 76 4.63 -27.78 -9.60
C ARG A 76 4.69 -27.21 -8.18
N PRO A 77 3.82 -26.24 -7.85
CA PRO A 77 3.83 -25.62 -6.54
C PRO A 77 3.55 -26.63 -5.43
N ARG A 78 4.22 -26.46 -4.29
CA ARG A 78 3.96 -27.26 -3.09
C ARG A 78 2.64 -26.85 -2.46
N PRO A 79 2.05 -27.70 -1.59
CA PRO A 79 0.82 -27.36 -0.87
C PRO A 79 0.86 -25.98 -0.21
N LEU A 80 -0.25 -25.23 -0.29
CA LEU A 80 -0.37 -23.85 0.15
C LEU A 80 -1.53 -23.68 1.13
N THR A 81 -1.36 -22.81 2.12
CA THR A 81 -2.47 -22.30 2.93
C THR A 81 -3.00 -21.00 2.31
N VAL A 82 -4.30 -20.93 2.14
CA VAL A 82 -5.03 -19.72 1.68
C VAL A 82 -5.95 -19.28 2.81
N VAL A 83 -5.92 -18.00 3.15
CA VAL A 83 -6.78 -17.40 4.19
C VAL A 83 -7.81 -16.50 3.50
N LEU A 84 -9.09 -16.75 3.72
CA LEU A 84 -10.14 -15.86 3.28
C LEU A 84 -10.42 -14.80 4.35
N GLN A 85 -10.31 -13.53 3.97
CA GLN A 85 -10.52 -12.38 4.85
C GLN A 85 -11.87 -11.72 4.56
N ASN A 86 -12.84 -11.86 5.48
CA ASN A 86 -14.18 -11.33 5.29
C ASN A 86 -14.50 -10.06 6.10
N GLN A 87 -13.57 -9.60 6.94
CA GLN A 87 -13.81 -8.45 7.82
C GLN A 87 -13.53 -7.12 7.13
N THR A 88 -12.80 -7.13 6.03
CA THR A 88 -12.46 -5.91 5.29
C THR A 88 -13.45 -5.61 4.15
N THR A 89 -13.60 -4.33 3.85
CA THR A 89 -14.28 -3.84 2.63
C THR A 89 -13.27 -3.42 1.55
N VAL A 90 -12.00 -3.64 1.77
CA VAL A 90 -10.96 -3.47 0.76
C VAL A 90 -10.99 -4.66 -0.18
N SER A 91 -10.92 -4.40 -1.49
CA SER A 91 -10.78 -5.42 -2.52
C SER A 91 -9.30 -5.65 -2.78
N ASN A 92 -8.77 -6.81 -2.39
CA ASN A 92 -7.36 -7.16 -2.56
C ASN A 92 -7.15 -8.68 -2.47
N GLY A 93 -6.01 -9.13 -2.96
CA GLY A 93 -5.44 -10.44 -2.71
C GLY A 93 -3.92 -10.31 -2.68
N PHE A 94 -3.22 -11.23 -2.04
CA PHE A 94 -1.77 -11.27 -2.09
C PHE A 94 -1.22 -12.63 -1.69
N VAL A 95 -0.03 -12.93 -2.17
CA VAL A 95 0.77 -14.07 -1.72
C VAL A 95 2.00 -13.56 -0.99
N THR A 96 2.23 -14.05 0.23
CA THR A 96 3.46 -13.77 0.95
C THR A 96 4.50 -14.85 0.70
N PHE A 97 5.74 -14.40 0.52
CA PHE A 97 6.87 -15.31 0.45
C PHE A 97 7.23 -15.87 1.84
N LEU A 98 7.11 -15.04 2.89
CA LEU A 98 7.47 -15.34 4.28
C LEU A 98 6.51 -14.68 5.28
N PRO A 99 5.76 -15.45 6.07
CA PRO A 99 5.50 -16.90 5.95
C PRO A 99 4.72 -17.22 4.69
N ARG A 100 5.00 -18.33 4.03
CA ARG A 100 4.39 -18.71 2.75
C ARG A 100 2.91 -19.04 2.91
N HIS A 101 2.03 -18.13 2.47
CA HIS A 101 0.59 -18.31 2.36
C HIS A 101 -0.01 -17.28 1.40
N ALA A 102 -1.27 -17.44 1.05
CA ALA A 102 -2.04 -16.44 0.31
C ALA A 102 -3.19 -15.92 1.18
N GLU A 103 -3.58 -14.65 0.98
CA GLU A 103 -4.77 -14.06 1.57
C GLU A 103 -5.67 -13.49 0.49
N PHE A 104 -6.97 -13.86 0.51
CA PHE A 104 -7.98 -13.40 -0.42
C PHE A 104 -9.04 -12.62 0.35
N PHE A 105 -9.21 -11.35 0.02
CA PHE A 105 -10.24 -10.51 0.60
C PHE A 105 -11.54 -10.71 -0.14
N THR A 106 -12.61 -11.01 0.60
CA THR A 106 -13.87 -11.44 0.01
C THR A 106 -14.76 -10.30 -0.51
N THR A 107 -14.31 -9.04 -0.44
CA THR A 107 -15.08 -7.90 -0.98
C THR A 107 -14.70 -7.66 -2.44
N PRO A 108 -15.62 -7.83 -3.41
CA PRO A 108 -15.34 -7.58 -4.82
C PRO A 108 -15.12 -6.10 -5.12
N GLU A 109 -14.34 -5.83 -6.16
CA GLU A 109 -14.15 -4.48 -6.69
C GLU A 109 -15.41 -3.97 -7.40
N GLN A 110 -15.76 -2.70 -7.22
CA GLN A 110 -16.89 -2.04 -7.87
C GLN A 110 -16.54 -1.38 -9.21
N GLY A 111 -15.25 -1.27 -9.53
CA GLY A 111 -14.76 -0.53 -10.69
C GLY A 111 -14.73 -1.35 -11.98
N GLN A 112 -14.22 -0.72 -13.03
CA GLN A 112 -14.05 -1.34 -14.37
C GLN A 112 -13.04 -2.50 -14.34
N GLY A 113 -12.11 -2.51 -13.37
CA GLY A 113 -11.03 -3.51 -13.27
C GLY A 113 -11.50 -4.93 -13.01
N LEU A 114 -12.70 -5.13 -12.44
CA LEU A 114 -13.24 -6.47 -12.16
C LEU A 114 -13.53 -7.28 -13.44
N GLY A 115 -13.90 -6.63 -14.53
CA GLY A 115 -14.32 -7.35 -15.74
C GLY A 115 -15.62 -8.15 -15.54
N THR A 116 -15.67 -9.36 -16.13
CA THR A 116 -16.85 -10.24 -16.14
C THR A 116 -16.63 -11.59 -15.45
N VAL A 117 -15.61 -11.70 -14.59
CA VAL A 117 -15.29 -12.90 -13.82
C VAL A 117 -15.60 -12.65 -12.34
N ASP A 118 -16.07 -13.65 -11.63
CA ASP A 118 -16.23 -13.58 -10.18
C ASP A 118 -14.92 -13.18 -9.50
N TRP A 119 -15.00 -12.35 -8.48
CA TRP A 119 -13.85 -11.78 -7.80
C TRP A 119 -12.88 -12.84 -7.25
N LEU A 120 -13.41 -13.82 -6.51
CA LEU A 120 -12.57 -14.86 -5.92
C LEU A 120 -11.96 -15.78 -6.98
N ASP A 121 -12.68 -16.04 -8.07
CA ASP A 121 -12.16 -16.83 -9.20
C ASP A 121 -11.01 -16.09 -9.92
N GLY A 122 -11.13 -14.78 -10.08
CA GLY A 122 -10.05 -13.93 -10.60
C GLY A 122 -8.79 -13.97 -9.71
N LEU A 123 -8.98 -13.85 -8.39
CA LEU A 123 -7.88 -13.95 -7.42
C LEU A 123 -7.21 -15.34 -7.45
N VAL A 124 -7.99 -16.42 -7.56
CA VAL A 124 -7.43 -17.78 -7.64
C VAL A 124 -6.38 -17.88 -8.75
N VAL A 125 -6.67 -17.38 -9.94
CA VAL A 125 -5.73 -17.46 -11.06
C VAL A 125 -4.55 -16.50 -10.88
N HIS A 126 -4.81 -15.27 -10.48
CA HIS A 126 -3.76 -14.25 -10.35
C HIS A 126 -2.76 -14.57 -9.23
N GLU A 127 -3.28 -14.83 -8.03
CA GLU A 127 -2.46 -15.04 -6.84
C GLU A 127 -1.73 -16.40 -6.89
N PHE A 128 -2.35 -17.43 -7.46
CA PHE A 128 -1.67 -18.70 -7.56
C PHE A 128 -0.48 -18.67 -8.53
N ARG A 129 -0.51 -17.78 -9.54
CA ARG A 129 0.66 -17.54 -10.40
C ARG A 129 1.87 -17.05 -9.60
N HIS A 130 1.67 -16.19 -8.61
CA HIS A 130 2.76 -15.76 -7.71
C HIS A 130 3.35 -16.94 -6.93
N VAL A 131 2.54 -17.91 -6.54
CA VAL A 131 3.04 -19.13 -5.89
C VAL A 131 3.99 -19.89 -6.80
N GLY A 132 3.63 -20.05 -8.08
CA GLY A 132 4.51 -20.64 -9.09
C GLY A 132 5.81 -19.88 -9.29
N GLN A 133 5.74 -18.56 -9.37
CA GLN A 133 6.91 -17.68 -9.49
C GLN A 133 7.85 -17.81 -8.29
N PHE A 134 7.31 -17.88 -7.06
CA PHE A 134 8.12 -18.06 -5.85
C PHE A 134 8.73 -19.47 -5.76
N GLU A 135 8.07 -20.47 -6.30
CA GLU A 135 8.62 -21.82 -6.33
C GLU A 135 9.85 -21.92 -7.25
N LYS A 136 9.95 -21.08 -8.30
CA LYS A 136 11.16 -20.95 -9.14
C LYS A 136 12.39 -20.56 -8.34
N ALA A 137 12.28 -19.72 -7.32
CA ALA A 137 13.41 -19.32 -6.46
C ALA A 137 14.07 -20.49 -5.72
N ARG A 138 13.41 -21.65 -5.64
CA ARG A 138 13.96 -22.89 -5.05
C ARG A 138 14.80 -23.72 -6.00
N GLN A 139 14.88 -23.31 -7.25
CA GLN A 139 15.73 -23.95 -8.26
C GLN A 139 17.15 -23.33 -8.26
N GLY A 140 18.05 -23.88 -9.05
CA GLY A 140 19.42 -23.38 -9.14
C GLY A 140 20.12 -23.30 -7.78
N VAL A 141 20.72 -22.13 -7.49
CA VAL A 141 21.39 -21.84 -6.20
C VAL A 141 20.40 -21.94 -5.02
N GLY A 142 19.13 -21.62 -5.22
CA GLY A 142 18.11 -21.72 -4.18
C GLY A 142 17.89 -23.12 -3.64
N ARG A 143 18.20 -24.16 -4.44
CA ARG A 143 18.14 -25.58 -4.01
C ARG A 143 19.14 -25.86 -2.87
N VAL A 144 20.26 -25.15 -2.85
CA VAL A 144 21.31 -25.29 -1.81
C VAL A 144 21.10 -24.27 -0.70
N LEU A 145 20.87 -23.01 -1.05
CA LEU A 145 20.74 -21.93 -0.06
C LEU A 145 19.48 -22.06 0.80
N GLY A 146 18.37 -22.54 0.24
CA GLY A 146 17.12 -22.69 0.98
C GLY A 146 17.26 -23.63 2.20
N PRO A 147 17.74 -24.86 2.06
CA PRO A 147 18.00 -25.77 3.18
C PRO A 147 19.06 -25.28 4.16
N LEU A 148 20.07 -24.54 3.71
CA LEU A 148 21.18 -24.10 4.58
C LEU A 148 20.88 -22.80 5.32
N LEU A 149 20.25 -21.83 4.66
CA LEU A 149 20.06 -20.45 5.14
C LEU A 149 18.59 -20.07 5.31
N GLY A 150 17.67 -21.00 5.03
CA GLY A 150 16.23 -20.78 5.14
C GLY A 150 15.62 -20.02 3.98
N ASP A 151 14.31 -19.88 4.02
CA ASP A 151 13.52 -19.23 2.96
C ASP A 151 13.87 -17.75 2.79
N GLY A 152 14.41 -17.10 3.81
CA GLY A 152 14.91 -15.72 3.70
C GLY A 152 15.99 -15.55 2.63
N ALA A 153 16.89 -16.53 2.47
CA ALA A 153 17.91 -16.52 1.42
C ALA A 153 17.31 -16.63 0.00
N LEU A 154 16.20 -17.34 -0.13
CA LEU A 154 15.47 -17.43 -1.40
C LEU A 154 14.83 -16.06 -1.75
N GLY A 155 14.29 -15.35 -0.76
CA GLY A 155 13.81 -13.98 -0.94
C GLY A 155 14.90 -13.04 -1.44
N VAL A 156 16.11 -13.12 -0.84
CA VAL A 156 17.28 -12.36 -1.30
C VAL A 156 17.68 -12.75 -2.74
N ALA A 157 17.63 -14.02 -3.08
CA ALA A 157 17.88 -14.47 -4.45
C ALA A 157 16.86 -13.94 -5.46
N ALA A 158 15.62 -13.70 -5.04
CA ALA A 158 14.55 -13.17 -5.90
C ALA A 158 14.59 -11.62 -6.07
N VAL A 159 15.35 -10.89 -5.23
CA VAL A 159 15.41 -9.41 -5.25
C VAL A 159 15.81 -8.83 -6.61
N GLY A 160 16.64 -9.54 -7.39
CA GLY A 160 17.06 -9.09 -8.72
C GLY A 160 16.02 -9.31 -9.83
N VAL A 161 14.90 -9.97 -9.55
CA VAL A 161 13.78 -10.09 -10.48
C VAL A 161 12.90 -8.85 -10.33
N PRO A 162 12.66 -8.06 -11.41
CA PRO A 162 11.88 -6.84 -11.31
C PRO A 162 10.41 -7.10 -10.96
N GLN A 163 9.79 -6.18 -10.21
CA GLN A 163 8.37 -6.27 -9.84
C GLN A 163 7.45 -6.36 -11.05
N TRP A 164 7.75 -5.65 -12.14
CA TRP A 164 6.96 -5.71 -13.35
C TRP A 164 6.87 -7.12 -13.95
N PHE A 165 7.88 -7.98 -13.71
CA PHE A 165 7.80 -9.38 -14.15
C PHE A 165 6.76 -10.15 -13.33
N PHE A 166 6.82 -10.05 -12.00
CA PHE A 166 5.89 -10.80 -11.14
C PHE A 166 4.44 -10.45 -11.46
N GLU A 167 4.11 -9.17 -11.47
CA GLU A 167 2.74 -8.71 -11.71
C GLU A 167 2.31 -8.89 -13.17
N GLY A 168 3.19 -8.59 -14.10
CA GLY A 168 2.89 -8.69 -15.53
C GLY A 168 2.65 -10.13 -16.00
N ASP A 169 3.42 -11.10 -15.50
CA ASP A 169 3.23 -12.51 -15.82
C ASP A 169 1.92 -13.04 -15.17
N ALA A 170 1.56 -12.58 -13.97
CA ALA A 170 0.29 -12.92 -13.34
C ALA A 170 -0.90 -12.34 -14.12
N VAL A 171 -0.84 -11.07 -14.54
CA VAL A 171 -1.86 -10.47 -15.44
C VAL A 171 -1.92 -11.20 -16.78
N GLY A 172 -0.78 -11.61 -17.35
CA GLY A 172 -0.73 -12.43 -18.56
C GLY A 172 -1.45 -13.77 -18.38
N THR A 173 -1.26 -14.41 -17.23
CA THR A 173 -1.87 -15.71 -16.91
C THR A 173 -3.38 -15.58 -16.68
N GLU A 174 -3.85 -14.58 -15.90
CA GLU A 174 -5.28 -14.32 -15.74
C GLU A 174 -5.96 -13.99 -17.07
N THR A 175 -5.26 -13.26 -17.98
CA THR A 175 -5.76 -12.92 -19.31
C THR A 175 -5.88 -14.17 -20.21
N ALA A 176 -4.93 -15.09 -20.09
CA ALA A 176 -4.93 -16.34 -20.86
C ALA A 176 -5.98 -17.35 -20.37
N MET A 177 -6.12 -17.50 -19.04
CA MET A 177 -6.92 -18.52 -18.40
C MET A 177 -8.35 -18.08 -18.02
N THR A 178 -8.69 -16.79 -18.22
CA THR A 178 -10.04 -16.31 -17.98
C THR A 178 -10.60 -15.64 -19.24
N ARG A 179 -11.92 -15.50 -19.29
CA ARG A 179 -12.58 -14.78 -20.39
C ARG A 179 -12.51 -13.25 -20.25
N SER A 180 -12.00 -12.73 -19.11
CA SER A 180 -12.02 -11.30 -18.78
C SER A 180 -10.87 -10.86 -17.88
N GLY A 181 -9.66 -11.43 -18.03
CA GLY A 181 -8.47 -10.94 -17.35
C GLY A 181 -8.10 -9.50 -17.75
N ARG A 182 -7.37 -8.79 -16.86
CA ARG A 182 -7.07 -7.34 -17.03
C ARG A 182 -6.47 -6.95 -18.39
N GLY A 183 -5.69 -7.83 -19.02
CA GLY A 183 -5.17 -7.58 -20.36
C GLY A 183 -6.24 -7.51 -21.46
N ARG A 184 -7.49 -7.93 -21.20
CA ARG A 184 -8.64 -7.77 -22.11
C ARG A 184 -9.42 -6.48 -21.88
N ILE A 185 -9.12 -5.75 -20.79
CA ILE A 185 -9.81 -4.53 -20.39
C ILE A 185 -9.06 -3.32 -20.95
N PRO A 186 -9.61 -2.57 -21.91
CA PRO A 186 -8.88 -1.46 -22.57
C PRO A 186 -8.40 -0.38 -21.60
N ASN A 187 -9.17 -0.12 -20.54
CA ASN A 187 -8.81 0.85 -19.50
C ASN A 187 -7.55 0.47 -18.73
N PHE A 188 -7.21 -0.81 -18.65
CA PHE A 188 -5.98 -1.27 -17.98
C PHE A 188 -4.72 -0.69 -18.64
N GLY A 189 -4.64 -0.71 -19.97
CA GLY A 189 -3.52 -0.14 -20.74
C GLY A 189 -3.63 1.34 -21.07
N LEU A 190 -4.69 2.02 -20.64
CA LEU A 190 -5.07 3.36 -21.11
C LEU A 190 -3.95 4.42 -20.95
N GLY A 191 -3.27 4.44 -19.82
CA GLY A 191 -2.20 5.41 -19.56
C GLY A 191 -1.01 5.24 -20.52
N LEU A 192 -0.59 4.01 -20.79
CA LEU A 192 0.45 3.71 -21.77
C LEU A 192 0.00 4.07 -23.20
N ARG A 193 -1.21 3.65 -23.55
CA ARG A 193 -1.84 3.97 -24.85
C ARG A 193 -1.92 5.47 -25.08
N THR A 194 -2.31 6.23 -24.06
CA THR A 194 -2.39 7.69 -24.12
C THR A 194 -1.02 8.32 -24.39
N ASN A 195 0.03 7.85 -23.71
CA ASN A 195 1.39 8.33 -23.92
C ASN A 195 1.84 8.06 -25.35
N LEU A 196 1.73 6.82 -25.83
CA LEU A 196 2.21 6.41 -27.15
C LEU A 196 1.46 7.14 -28.28
N LEU A 197 0.14 7.14 -28.27
CA LEU A 197 -0.66 7.85 -29.27
C LEU A 197 -0.49 9.39 -29.23
N SER A 198 0.11 9.92 -28.16
CA SER A 198 0.52 11.33 -28.08
C SER A 198 1.99 11.54 -28.47
N GLY A 199 2.66 10.54 -29.04
CA GLY A 199 4.07 10.59 -29.45
C GLY A 199 5.05 10.61 -28.27
N ARG A 200 4.64 10.15 -27.09
CA ARG A 200 5.44 10.21 -25.89
C ARG A 200 5.93 8.82 -25.48
N VAL A 201 7.21 8.57 -25.73
CA VAL A 201 7.91 7.35 -25.36
C VAL A 201 8.90 7.67 -24.24
N ASP A 202 8.73 7.04 -23.08
CA ASP A 202 9.69 7.14 -21.97
C ASP A 202 10.82 6.11 -22.16
N ASN A 203 12.01 6.38 -21.62
CA ASN A 203 13.04 5.36 -21.57
C ASN A 203 12.74 4.32 -20.50
N TYR A 204 13.36 3.13 -20.59
CA TYR A 204 13.11 2.02 -19.68
C TYR A 204 13.31 2.40 -18.20
N GLN A 205 14.34 3.20 -17.87
CA GLN A 205 14.62 3.59 -16.48
C GLN A 205 13.46 4.42 -15.89
N LYS A 206 12.92 5.37 -16.65
CA LYS A 206 11.77 6.16 -16.23
C LYS A 206 10.50 5.31 -16.18
N ALA A 207 10.30 4.42 -17.16
CA ALA A 207 9.14 3.55 -17.21
C ALA A 207 9.04 2.60 -15.99
N VAL A 208 10.17 2.10 -15.48
CA VAL A 208 10.21 1.19 -14.32
C VAL A 208 10.17 1.93 -12.99
N ASN A 209 10.86 3.08 -12.89
CA ASN A 209 11.03 3.77 -11.62
C ASN A 209 9.99 4.89 -11.38
N GLY A 210 9.21 5.26 -12.39
CA GLY A 210 8.19 6.29 -12.27
C GLY A 210 8.69 7.72 -12.48
N SER A 211 7.80 8.67 -12.29
CA SER A 211 8.05 10.10 -12.44
C SER A 211 7.26 10.92 -11.41
N LEU A 212 7.84 12.03 -10.97
CA LEU A 212 7.15 13.03 -10.14
C LEU A 212 6.61 14.21 -10.98
N ARG A 213 6.61 14.08 -12.30
CA ARG A 213 6.07 15.08 -13.24
C ARG A 213 5.04 14.51 -14.19
N ASP A 214 5.31 13.33 -14.71
CA ASP A 214 4.57 12.72 -15.79
C ASP A 214 3.83 11.49 -15.32
N HIS A 215 2.73 11.12 -15.98
CA HIS A 215 2.14 9.80 -15.78
C HIS A 215 3.03 8.74 -16.43
N VAL A 216 3.48 7.80 -15.63
CA VAL A 216 4.17 6.59 -16.07
C VAL A 216 3.28 5.42 -15.66
N PRO A 217 2.93 4.51 -16.57
CA PRO A 217 2.17 3.31 -16.23
C PRO A 217 2.84 2.52 -15.11
N ASP A 218 2.03 1.89 -14.27
CA ASP A 218 2.55 1.05 -13.20
C ASP A 218 3.19 -0.24 -13.73
N TRP A 219 3.80 -0.98 -12.85
CA TRP A 219 4.47 -2.24 -13.20
C TRP A 219 3.51 -3.36 -13.63
N TYR A 220 2.21 -3.30 -13.28
CA TYR A 220 1.22 -4.25 -13.80
C TYR A 220 1.06 -4.09 -15.30
N VAL A 221 0.83 -2.86 -15.75
CA VAL A 221 0.65 -2.51 -17.17
C VAL A 221 1.92 -2.77 -17.96
N LEU A 222 3.05 -2.20 -17.51
CA LEU A 222 4.35 -2.39 -18.15
C LEU A 222 4.73 -3.86 -18.24
N GLY A 223 4.54 -4.56 -17.10
CA GLY A 223 4.87 -5.97 -17.00
C GLY A 223 4.02 -6.85 -17.90
N TYR A 224 2.70 -6.61 -17.96
CA TYR A 224 1.81 -7.34 -18.85
C TYR A 224 2.29 -7.28 -20.31
N PHE A 225 2.56 -6.08 -20.82
CA PHE A 225 2.98 -5.94 -22.22
C PHE A 225 4.36 -6.56 -22.47
N MET A 226 5.34 -6.37 -21.59
CA MET A 226 6.69 -6.94 -21.74
C MET A 226 6.71 -8.48 -21.61
N THR A 227 5.97 -9.02 -20.64
CA THR A 227 5.92 -10.47 -20.46
C THR A 227 5.17 -11.16 -21.59
N SER A 228 4.07 -10.56 -22.04
CA SER A 228 3.25 -11.07 -23.13
C SER A 228 3.96 -11.01 -24.47
N TYR A 229 4.70 -9.92 -24.74
CA TYR A 229 5.54 -9.81 -25.93
C TYR A 229 6.51 -10.99 -26.07
N LEU A 230 7.24 -11.31 -24.98
CA LEU A 230 8.16 -12.47 -25.04
C LEU A 230 7.43 -13.79 -25.19
N LYS A 231 6.34 -14.04 -24.48
CA LYS A 231 5.55 -15.28 -24.62
C LYS A 231 5.07 -15.47 -26.07
N THR A 232 4.60 -14.38 -26.69
CA THR A 232 4.07 -14.43 -28.05
C THR A 232 5.15 -14.67 -29.11
N HIS A 233 6.34 -14.09 -28.95
CA HIS A 233 7.39 -14.15 -29.99
C HIS A 233 8.44 -15.26 -29.77
N TYR A 234 8.61 -15.73 -28.52
CA TYR A 234 9.66 -16.69 -28.15
C TYR A 234 9.12 -18.00 -27.51
N GLY A 235 7.79 -18.11 -27.45
CA GLY A 235 7.09 -19.28 -26.91
C GLY A 235 6.60 -19.11 -25.49
N PRO A 236 5.53 -19.85 -25.11
CA PRO A 236 4.86 -19.69 -23.82
C PRO A 236 5.75 -20.00 -22.61
N ASP A 237 6.77 -20.84 -22.78
CA ASP A 237 7.74 -21.27 -21.76
C ASP A 237 8.98 -20.37 -21.64
N VAL A 238 9.04 -19.26 -22.40
CA VAL A 238 10.24 -18.40 -22.43
C VAL A 238 10.67 -17.92 -21.04
N TRP A 239 9.71 -17.63 -20.17
CA TRP A 239 10.01 -17.18 -18.83
C TRP A 239 10.50 -18.30 -17.91
N ALA A 240 10.08 -19.55 -18.14
CA ALA A 240 10.71 -20.69 -17.46
C ALA A 240 12.21 -20.73 -17.74
N ARG A 241 12.58 -20.65 -19.02
CA ARG A 241 13.99 -20.68 -19.47
C ARG A 241 14.81 -19.48 -18.96
N VAL A 242 14.22 -18.28 -18.93
CA VAL A 242 14.87 -17.07 -18.38
C VAL A 242 15.13 -17.22 -16.87
N LEU A 243 14.12 -17.66 -16.10
CA LEU A 243 14.24 -17.80 -14.65
C LEU A 243 15.17 -18.95 -14.26
N ASP A 244 15.17 -20.08 -15.00
CA ASP A 244 16.11 -21.17 -14.76
C ASP A 244 17.56 -20.69 -14.85
N ARG A 245 17.88 -19.86 -15.87
CA ARG A 245 19.20 -19.22 -15.98
C ARG A 245 19.47 -18.23 -14.87
N TYR A 246 18.48 -17.39 -14.55
CA TYR A 246 18.63 -16.37 -13.52
C TYR A 246 18.96 -17.00 -12.16
N TYR A 247 18.22 -18.03 -11.73
CA TYR A 247 18.42 -18.66 -10.42
C TYR A 247 19.67 -19.53 -10.33
N GLN A 248 20.39 -19.76 -11.43
CA GLN A 248 21.75 -20.35 -11.37
C GLN A 248 22.76 -19.35 -10.79
N PHE A 249 22.64 -18.05 -11.10
CA PHE A 249 23.56 -17.01 -10.67
C PHE A 249 22.82 -15.70 -10.31
N PRO A 250 21.95 -15.67 -9.28
CA PRO A 250 21.07 -14.53 -9.02
C PRO A 250 21.82 -13.30 -8.45
N PHE A 251 22.99 -13.48 -7.85
CA PHE A 251 23.75 -12.42 -7.18
C PHE A 251 24.69 -11.63 -8.10
N TYR A 252 24.74 -11.98 -9.35
CA TYR A 252 25.50 -11.24 -10.34
C TYR A 252 24.74 -9.97 -10.77
N PRO A 253 25.37 -8.79 -10.84
CA PRO A 253 24.74 -7.57 -11.31
C PRO A 253 24.12 -7.77 -12.70
N PHE A 254 22.89 -7.29 -12.88
CA PHE A 254 22.12 -7.43 -14.11
C PHE A 254 21.83 -8.89 -14.56
N SER A 255 21.91 -9.84 -13.64
CA SER A 255 21.69 -11.27 -13.92
C SER A 255 20.36 -11.51 -14.66
N PHE A 256 19.28 -10.82 -14.28
CA PHE A 256 17.98 -10.96 -14.94
C PHE A 256 18.02 -10.51 -16.41
N SER A 257 18.55 -9.31 -16.72
CA SER A 257 18.71 -8.82 -18.09
C SER A 257 19.63 -9.70 -18.92
N ASN A 258 20.70 -10.22 -18.33
CA ASN A 258 21.60 -11.16 -19.00
C ASN A 258 20.94 -12.52 -19.27
N SER A 259 20.05 -12.97 -18.39
CA SER A 259 19.27 -14.21 -18.59
C SER A 259 18.28 -14.06 -19.75
N ILE A 260 17.59 -12.92 -19.84
CA ILE A 260 16.75 -12.57 -21.00
C ILE A 260 17.62 -12.60 -22.27
N ARG A 261 18.75 -11.89 -22.26
CA ARG A 261 19.62 -11.81 -23.45
C ARG A 261 20.13 -13.18 -23.92
N ARG A 262 20.54 -14.05 -23.01
CA ARG A 262 21.00 -15.39 -23.34
C ARG A 262 19.89 -16.30 -23.89
N THR A 263 18.63 -16.00 -23.54
CA THR A 263 17.49 -16.81 -23.98
C THR A 263 16.88 -16.29 -25.29
N THR A 264 16.86 -14.96 -25.48
CA THR A 264 16.11 -14.29 -26.56
C THR A 264 16.98 -13.45 -27.49
N GLY A 265 18.25 -13.17 -27.15
CA GLY A 265 19.10 -12.20 -27.82
C GLY A 265 18.90 -10.76 -27.34
N LEU A 266 17.78 -10.43 -26.67
CA LEU A 266 17.41 -9.08 -26.25
C LEU A 266 17.88 -8.79 -24.81
N ARG A 267 18.40 -7.61 -24.56
CA ARG A 267 18.52 -7.08 -23.19
C ARG A 267 17.16 -6.56 -22.73
N VAL A 268 17.03 -6.28 -21.44
CA VAL A 268 15.75 -5.81 -20.88
C VAL A 268 15.30 -4.47 -21.51
N GLU A 269 16.23 -3.59 -21.83
CA GLU A 269 15.94 -2.32 -22.51
C GLU A 269 15.49 -2.54 -23.97
N ASP A 270 16.13 -3.49 -24.68
CA ASP A 270 15.75 -3.87 -26.05
C ASP A 270 14.35 -4.52 -26.03
N LEU A 271 14.08 -5.39 -25.03
CA LEU A 271 12.75 -5.96 -24.83
C LEU A 271 11.70 -4.86 -24.64
N TYR A 272 11.97 -3.89 -23.76
CA TYR A 272 11.07 -2.77 -23.53
C TYR A 272 10.79 -2.00 -24.83
N GLN A 273 11.83 -1.63 -25.55
CA GLN A 273 11.72 -0.89 -26.80
C GLN A 273 10.92 -1.66 -27.85
N ARG A 274 11.23 -2.94 -28.08
CA ARG A 274 10.49 -3.81 -29.00
C ARG A 274 9.02 -3.95 -28.62
N THR A 275 8.75 -4.07 -27.33
CA THR A 275 7.38 -4.12 -26.82
C THR A 275 6.63 -2.84 -27.12
N VAL A 276 7.24 -1.68 -26.83
CA VAL A 276 6.64 -0.36 -27.07
C VAL A 276 6.39 -0.15 -28.57
N GLU A 277 7.35 -0.44 -29.43
CA GLU A 277 7.22 -0.32 -30.89
C GLU A 277 6.07 -1.19 -31.42
N ASN A 278 5.93 -2.42 -30.92
CA ASN A 278 4.90 -3.34 -31.36
C ASN A 278 3.50 -2.88 -30.96
N ILE A 279 3.30 -2.47 -29.69
CA ILE A 279 1.99 -2.03 -29.22
C ILE A 279 1.63 -0.64 -29.76
N ASP A 280 2.59 0.25 -29.97
CA ASP A 280 2.39 1.56 -30.59
C ASP A 280 1.85 1.41 -32.02
N SER A 281 2.51 0.59 -32.84
CA SER A 281 2.03 0.26 -34.19
C SER A 281 0.63 -0.35 -34.17
N THR A 282 0.36 -1.28 -33.24
CA THR A 282 -0.96 -1.90 -33.09
C THR A 282 -2.02 -0.86 -32.78
N TRP A 283 -1.79 0.01 -31.81
CA TRP A 283 -2.77 1.02 -31.38
C TRP A 283 -2.98 2.14 -32.40
N HIS A 284 -1.96 2.52 -33.17
CA HIS A 284 -2.12 3.44 -34.29
C HIS A 284 -2.98 2.83 -35.39
N ALA A 285 -2.77 1.55 -35.72
CA ALA A 285 -3.60 0.84 -36.70
C ALA A 285 -5.08 0.73 -36.23
N GLU A 286 -5.30 0.36 -34.97
CA GLU A 286 -6.63 0.33 -34.38
C GLU A 286 -7.32 1.70 -34.39
N GLN A 287 -6.56 2.77 -34.09
CA GLN A 287 -7.09 4.14 -34.11
C GLN A 287 -7.48 4.56 -35.53
N ALA A 288 -6.67 4.26 -36.54
CA ALA A 288 -6.96 4.57 -37.91
C ALA A 288 -8.23 3.87 -38.45
N ALA A 289 -8.54 2.69 -37.95
CA ALA A 289 -9.74 1.92 -38.32
C ALA A 289 -11.03 2.41 -37.65
N ARG A 290 -10.95 3.34 -36.67
CA ARG A 290 -12.13 3.82 -35.92
C ARG A 290 -12.86 4.93 -36.67
N PRO A 291 -14.18 5.09 -36.43
CA PRO A 291 -14.94 6.24 -36.93
C PRO A 291 -14.37 7.56 -36.42
N ALA A 292 -14.71 8.63 -37.14
CA ALA A 292 -14.29 9.99 -36.78
C ALA A 292 -14.61 10.32 -35.32
N PRO A 293 -13.71 11.04 -34.62
CA PRO A 293 -13.92 11.38 -33.22
C PRO A 293 -15.14 12.28 -33.02
N THR A 294 -15.98 11.94 -32.05
CA THR A 294 -17.09 12.80 -31.62
C THR A 294 -16.54 14.14 -31.12
N PRO A 295 -17.03 15.29 -31.64
CA PRO A 295 -16.61 16.60 -31.16
C PRO A 295 -16.98 16.82 -29.68
N VAL A 296 -16.03 17.34 -28.92
CA VAL A 296 -16.23 17.70 -27.51
C VAL A 296 -15.59 19.05 -27.22
N ARG A 297 -16.10 19.76 -26.21
CA ARG A 297 -15.55 21.01 -25.70
C ARG A 297 -15.06 20.82 -24.28
N GLU A 298 -13.83 21.26 -23.98
CA GLU A 298 -13.32 21.25 -22.61
C GLU A 298 -14.13 22.19 -21.72
N LEU A 299 -14.50 21.71 -20.53
CA LEU A 299 -15.18 22.53 -19.53
C LEU A 299 -14.20 23.54 -18.93
N ALA A 300 -14.60 24.82 -18.87
CA ALA A 300 -13.75 25.87 -18.33
C ALA A 300 -13.41 25.70 -16.85
N GLY A 301 -12.37 26.37 -16.39
CA GLY A 301 -11.96 26.40 -14.99
C GLY A 301 -10.94 25.32 -14.61
N GLN A 302 -10.66 24.36 -15.46
CA GLN A 302 -9.63 23.35 -15.20
C GLN A 302 -8.23 23.96 -15.31
N ALA A 303 -7.37 23.70 -14.32
CA ALA A 303 -6.02 24.24 -14.30
C ALA A 303 -5.15 23.63 -15.42
N GLU A 304 -4.57 24.48 -16.25
CA GLU A 304 -3.51 24.07 -17.16
C GLU A 304 -2.22 23.79 -16.37
N THR A 305 -1.65 22.61 -16.53
CA THR A 305 -0.42 22.22 -15.84
C THR A 305 0.40 21.26 -16.69
N ARG A 306 1.72 21.41 -16.60
CA ARG A 306 2.69 20.46 -17.19
C ARG A 306 2.92 19.23 -16.32
N ILE A 307 2.34 19.19 -15.12
CA ILE A 307 2.43 18.10 -14.15
C ILE A 307 1.15 17.31 -14.24
N PHE A 308 1.27 16.00 -14.32
CA PHE A 308 0.11 15.12 -14.42
C PHE A 308 -0.94 15.46 -13.38
N THR A 309 -2.10 15.89 -13.86
CA THR A 309 -3.27 16.29 -13.07
C THR A 309 -4.53 15.87 -13.81
N GLN A 310 -5.44 15.21 -13.11
CA GLN A 310 -6.69 14.71 -13.70
C GLN A 310 -7.91 15.26 -12.98
N TYR A 311 -8.95 15.45 -13.78
CA TYR A 311 -10.32 15.74 -13.35
C TYR A 311 -11.17 14.59 -13.85
N GLN A 312 -11.91 13.93 -12.96
CA GLN A 312 -12.62 12.69 -13.27
C GLN A 312 -13.99 12.67 -12.57
N TYR A 313 -14.86 11.77 -13.01
CA TYR A 313 -16.17 11.48 -12.40
C TYR A 313 -17.08 12.70 -12.34
N PRO A 314 -17.37 13.37 -13.48
CA PRO A 314 -18.20 14.55 -13.50
C PRO A 314 -19.61 14.23 -12.99
N GLN A 315 -20.18 15.16 -12.23
CA GLN A 315 -21.59 15.13 -11.83
C GLN A 315 -22.13 16.56 -11.91
N TYR A 316 -23.18 16.81 -12.66
CA TYR A 316 -23.83 18.12 -12.69
C TYR A 316 -24.45 18.43 -11.33
N VAL A 317 -24.22 19.64 -10.85
CA VAL A 317 -24.88 20.22 -9.68
C VAL A 317 -26.04 21.09 -10.12
N ASP A 318 -25.84 21.84 -11.19
CA ASP A 318 -26.83 22.61 -11.93
C ASP A 318 -26.42 22.67 -13.42
N ASP A 319 -27.16 23.36 -14.27
CA ASP A 319 -26.87 23.44 -15.70
C ASP A 319 -25.54 24.10 -16.07
N SER A 320 -24.90 24.77 -15.14
CA SER A 320 -23.67 25.53 -15.33
C SER A 320 -22.47 25.01 -14.57
N THR A 321 -22.69 24.16 -13.57
CA THR A 321 -21.69 23.75 -12.58
C THR A 321 -21.57 22.23 -12.51
N VAL A 322 -20.35 21.73 -12.61
CA VAL A 322 -20.01 20.29 -12.52
C VAL A 322 -19.11 20.05 -11.30
N LEU A 323 -19.49 19.11 -10.46
CA LEU A 323 -18.64 18.55 -9.42
C LEU A 323 -17.74 17.47 -10.05
N ALA A 324 -16.45 17.51 -9.74
CA ALA A 324 -15.48 16.51 -10.21
C ALA A 324 -14.48 16.17 -9.11
N LEU A 325 -13.83 15.01 -9.23
CA LEU A 325 -12.68 14.64 -8.41
C LEU A 325 -11.40 15.10 -9.12
N LYS A 326 -10.64 15.98 -8.46
CA LYS A 326 -9.30 16.38 -8.87
C LYS A 326 -8.26 15.54 -8.14
N SER A 327 -7.29 15.00 -8.88
CA SER A 327 -6.14 14.27 -8.33
C SER A 327 -4.90 14.48 -9.20
N GLY A 328 -3.76 13.95 -8.77
CA GLY A 328 -2.51 14.04 -9.55
C GLY A 328 -1.27 14.05 -8.68
N LEU A 329 -0.12 14.30 -9.30
CA LEU A 329 1.17 14.29 -8.60
C LEU A 329 1.35 15.50 -7.66
N ASN A 330 0.73 16.64 -7.99
CA ASN A 330 0.76 17.85 -7.17
C ASN A 330 -0.28 17.90 -6.06
N ASN A 331 -1.34 17.10 -6.17
CA ASN A 331 -2.53 17.31 -5.35
C ASN A 331 -2.92 16.01 -4.65
N ILE A 332 -3.30 16.11 -3.38
CA ILE A 332 -4.14 15.09 -2.77
C ILE A 332 -5.53 15.15 -3.41
N GLN A 333 -6.27 14.06 -3.35
CA GLN A 333 -7.63 14.00 -3.91
C GLN A 333 -8.54 15.07 -3.32
N GLN A 334 -9.24 15.81 -4.18
CA GLN A 334 -10.13 16.92 -3.82
C GLN A 334 -11.41 16.89 -4.65
N LEU A 335 -12.55 17.16 -4.03
CA LEU A 335 -13.77 17.48 -4.74
C LEU A 335 -13.77 18.94 -5.12
N VAL A 336 -13.93 19.22 -6.41
CA VAL A 336 -13.88 20.56 -6.98
C VAL A 336 -15.13 20.86 -7.79
N LEU A 337 -15.61 22.09 -7.74
CA LEU A 337 -16.61 22.62 -8.63
C LEU A 337 -15.95 23.33 -9.81
N LEU A 338 -16.38 22.98 -11.00
CA LEU A 338 -15.99 23.58 -12.27
C LEU A 338 -17.21 24.28 -12.85
N GLY A 339 -17.09 25.56 -13.15
CA GLY A 339 -18.16 26.35 -13.75
C GLY A 339 -17.83 26.77 -15.16
N ARG A 340 -18.84 26.98 -16.03
CA ARG A 340 -18.64 27.34 -17.43
C ARG A 340 -17.87 28.64 -17.64
N HIS A 341 -17.97 29.58 -16.69
CA HIS A 341 -17.35 30.90 -16.74
C HIS A 341 -16.51 31.22 -15.51
N GLY A 342 -16.31 30.21 -14.61
CA GLY A 342 -15.68 30.39 -13.32
C GLY A 342 -14.31 29.73 -13.19
N ARG A 343 -13.63 30.06 -12.09
CA ARG A 343 -12.41 29.35 -11.65
C ARG A 343 -12.81 28.11 -10.88
N GLU A 344 -11.91 27.11 -10.88
CA GLU A 344 -11.99 25.95 -10.00
C GLU A 344 -12.15 26.34 -8.52
N ARG A 345 -13.09 25.70 -7.83
CA ARG A 345 -13.28 25.88 -6.38
C ARG A 345 -13.27 24.53 -5.68
N THR A 346 -12.29 24.28 -4.82
CA THR A 346 -12.29 23.11 -3.95
C THR A 346 -13.42 23.22 -2.91
N VAL A 347 -14.30 22.23 -2.86
CA VAL A 347 -15.40 22.18 -1.88
C VAL A 347 -15.12 21.23 -0.73
N PHE A 348 -14.33 20.17 -0.99
CA PHE A 348 -14.00 19.20 0.06
C PHE A 348 -12.71 18.44 -0.24
N THR A 349 -12.03 18.00 0.80
CA THR A 349 -10.88 17.07 0.72
C THR A 349 -11.25 15.77 1.42
N PRO A 350 -11.57 14.70 0.68
CA PRO A 350 -11.99 13.42 1.24
C PRO A 350 -10.92 12.75 2.12
N GLY A 351 -11.37 11.86 2.99
CA GLY A 351 -10.53 10.93 3.73
C GLY A 351 -9.95 9.81 2.85
N LEU A 352 -10.09 8.58 3.28
CA LEU A 352 -9.69 7.40 2.52
C LEU A 352 -10.84 6.99 1.59
N LEU A 353 -10.82 7.50 0.35
CA LEU A 353 -11.84 7.14 -0.63
C LEU A 353 -11.85 5.64 -0.89
N ASN A 354 -13.05 5.05 -0.84
CA ASN A 354 -13.33 3.74 -1.41
C ASN A 354 -13.94 3.98 -2.80
N ILE A 355 -13.28 3.56 -3.84
CA ILE A 355 -13.75 3.63 -5.23
C ILE A 355 -14.33 5.02 -5.60
N PRO A 356 -13.48 5.96 -6.00
CA PRO A 356 -13.88 7.34 -6.31
C PRO A 356 -14.87 7.45 -7.48
N GLU A 357 -15.00 6.40 -8.31
CA GLU A 357 -15.97 6.28 -9.41
C GLU A 357 -17.44 6.35 -8.96
N GLN A 358 -17.67 6.15 -7.65
CA GLN A 358 -19.01 6.09 -7.05
C GLN A 358 -19.51 7.44 -6.53
N LEU A 359 -18.99 8.54 -7.07
CA LEU A 359 -19.51 9.88 -6.79
C LEU A 359 -20.91 10.05 -7.41
N SER A 360 -21.86 10.58 -6.64
CA SER A 360 -23.22 10.88 -7.10
C SER A 360 -23.72 12.18 -6.51
N VAL A 361 -24.51 12.93 -7.28
CA VAL A 361 -25.18 14.17 -6.86
C VAL A 361 -26.70 14.00 -6.99
N GLY A 362 -27.45 14.50 -6.01
CA GLY A 362 -28.92 14.53 -6.01
C GLY A 362 -29.42 15.46 -4.90
N GLY A 363 -30.51 16.22 -5.12
CA GLY A 363 -31.08 17.15 -4.15
C GLY A 363 -30.09 18.18 -3.59
N GLY A 364 -29.12 18.66 -4.39
CA GLY A 364 -28.10 19.61 -3.95
C GLY A 364 -27.02 19.00 -3.03
N GLN A 365 -26.95 17.69 -2.90
CA GLN A 365 -26.00 16.97 -2.07
C GLN A 365 -25.10 16.07 -2.93
N ALA A 366 -23.89 15.81 -2.47
CA ALA A 366 -22.99 14.83 -3.07
C ALA A 366 -22.75 13.67 -2.09
N VAL A 367 -22.72 12.43 -2.59
CA VAL A 367 -22.43 11.22 -1.81
C VAL A 367 -21.25 10.46 -2.42
N TRP A 368 -20.41 9.91 -1.55
CA TRP A 368 -19.32 8.99 -1.89
C TRP A 368 -19.01 8.04 -0.73
N PRO A 369 -18.45 6.84 -0.99
CA PRO A 369 -17.98 5.93 0.05
C PRO A 369 -16.55 6.26 0.51
N GLU A 370 -16.29 6.15 1.82
CA GLU A 370 -14.95 6.25 2.41
C GLU A 370 -14.65 5.05 3.31
N PHE A 371 -13.41 4.57 3.24
CA PHE A 371 -12.92 3.56 4.18
C PHE A 371 -12.79 4.11 5.59
N ARG A 372 -13.14 3.26 6.55
CA ARG A 372 -12.90 3.49 7.97
C ARG A 372 -12.38 2.23 8.63
N GLN A 373 -11.13 2.27 9.06
CA GLN A 373 -10.54 1.18 9.83
C GLN A 373 -11.14 1.13 11.23
N GLN A 374 -11.34 -0.08 11.73
CA GLN A 374 -11.58 -0.29 13.15
C GLN A 374 -10.27 0.05 13.91
N PRO A 375 -10.32 0.84 14.98
CA PRO A 375 -9.09 1.37 15.58
C PRO A 375 -8.04 0.34 15.96
N ARG A 376 -8.44 -0.81 16.48
CA ARG A 376 -7.51 -1.86 16.91
C ARG A 376 -7.34 -2.99 15.91
N TRP A 377 -8.39 -3.36 15.21
CA TRP A 377 -8.42 -4.52 14.32
C TRP A 377 -8.25 -4.07 12.88
N GLY A 378 -7.01 -4.03 12.39
CA GLY A 378 -6.68 -3.49 11.09
C GLY A 378 -7.30 -4.25 9.91
N GLU A 379 -7.57 -5.56 10.08
CA GLU A 379 -8.31 -6.35 9.09
C GLU A 379 -9.81 -5.99 9.05
N ARG A 380 -10.33 -5.33 10.06
CA ARG A 380 -11.72 -4.89 10.08
C ARG A 380 -11.85 -3.47 9.53
N VAL A 381 -12.19 -3.40 8.25
CA VAL A 381 -12.37 -2.13 7.53
C VAL A 381 -13.81 -2.02 7.09
N TYR A 382 -14.44 -0.92 7.46
CA TYR A 382 -15.80 -0.53 7.03
C TYR A 382 -15.72 0.36 5.80
N SER A 383 -16.85 0.49 5.10
CA SER A 383 -17.06 1.50 4.06
C SER A 383 -18.34 2.27 4.38
N GLU A 384 -18.17 3.53 4.74
CA GLU A 384 -19.23 4.45 5.19
C GLU A 384 -19.54 5.47 4.10
N LEU A 385 -20.81 5.90 4.00
CA LEU A 385 -21.20 6.92 3.05
C LEU A 385 -21.04 8.32 3.65
N LYS A 386 -20.35 9.19 2.93
CA LYS A 386 -20.22 10.61 3.23
C LYS A 386 -21.19 11.38 2.35
N ILE A 387 -21.96 12.26 2.95
CA ILE A 387 -22.92 13.13 2.25
C ILE A 387 -22.54 14.57 2.57
N LEU A 388 -22.24 15.34 1.52
CA LEU A 388 -21.88 16.74 1.58
C LEU A 388 -23.03 17.57 1.00
N ASP A 389 -23.59 18.48 1.79
CA ASP A 389 -24.44 19.53 1.28
C ASP A 389 -23.58 20.56 0.54
N LEU A 390 -23.79 20.69 -0.76
CA LEU A 390 -22.94 21.50 -1.64
C LEU A 390 -23.13 23.02 -1.45
N LYS A 391 -24.27 23.43 -0.88
CA LYS A 391 -24.59 24.83 -0.58
C LYS A 391 -23.98 25.26 0.76
N THR A 392 -24.17 24.45 1.80
CA THR A 392 -23.76 24.82 3.16
C THR A 392 -22.36 24.31 3.53
N GLY A 393 -21.83 23.32 2.78
CA GLY A 393 -20.57 22.63 3.10
C GLY A 393 -20.69 21.66 4.30
N ARG A 394 -21.91 21.41 4.80
CA ARG A 394 -22.12 20.49 5.92
C ARG A 394 -21.93 19.06 5.49
N LEU A 395 -20.97 18.37 6.16
CA LEU A 395 -20.71 16.95 5.97
C LEU A 395 -21.45 16.13 7.01
N ARG A 396 -22.06 15.04 6.59
CA ARG A 396 -22.62 13.99 7.46
C ARG A 396 -22.15 12.61 7.01
N CYS A 397 -22.22 11.64 7.92
CA CYS A 397 -21.84 10.26 7.69
C CYS A 397 -23.04 9.36 7.95
N VAL A 398 -23.32 8.50 6.99
CA VAL A 398 -24.41 7.50 7.05
C VAL A 398 -23.83 6.11 7.02
N GLY A 399 -24.47 5.16 7.67
CA GLY A 399 -24.04 3.78 7.71
C GLY A 399 -22.73 3.58 8.47
N ARG A 400 -22.62 4.13 9.69
CA ARG A 400 -21.45 3.89 10.56
C ARG A 400 -21.25 2.40 10.81
N GLY A 401 -20.05 1.90 10.53
CA GLY A 401 -19.73 0.48 10.64
C GLY A 401 -20.37 -0.39 9.55
N ALA A 402 -20.91 0.21 8.48
CA ALA A 402 -21.46 -0.50 7.34
C ALA A 402 -20.38 -0.93 6.33
N ARG A 403 -20.83 -1.61 5.27
CA ARG A 403 -20.00 -2.15 4.18
C ARG A 403 -20.54 -1.70 2.81
N TYR A 404 -20.88 -0.42 2.68
CA TYR A 404 -21.44 0.12 1.44
C TYR A 404 -20.32 0.40 0.42
N ALA A 405 -20.32 -0.37 -0.68
CA ALA A 405 -19.26 -0.25 -1.68
C ALA A 405 -19.58 0.80 -2.76
N ALA A 406 -20.86 1.02 -3.06
CA ALA A 406 -21.33 1.99 -4.04
C ALA A 406 -22.67 2.56 -3.59
N ALA A 407 -22.94 3.84 -3.88
CA ALA A 407 -24.22 4.45 -3.57
C ALA A 407 -24.57 5.59 -4.54
N SER A 408 -25.89 5.80 -4.75
CA SER A 408 -26.42 6.93 -5.51
C SER A 408 -27.60 7.57 -4.79
N LEU A 409 -27.61 8.91 -4.75
CA LEU A 409 -28.75 9.70 -4.28
C LEU A 409 -29.90 9.65 -5.27
N SER A 410 -31.15 9.60 -4.75
CA SER A 410 -32.34 9.86 -5.55
C SER A 410 -32.33 11.31 -6.07
N PRO A 411 -33.07 11.62 -7.15
CA PRO A 411 -33.09 12.97 -7.72
C PRO A 411 -33.46 14.07 -6.68
N ASP A 412 -34.38 13.76 -5.77
CA ASP A 412 -34.81 14.64 -4.69
C ASP A 412 -33.85 14.69 -3.48
N GLY A 413 -32.83 13.80 -3.45
CA GLY A 413 -31.84 13.70 -2.38
C GLY A 413 -32.35 13.07 -1.07
N THR A 414 -33.56 12.48 -1.05
CA THR A 414 -34.19 11.93 0.18
C THR A 414 -33.82 10.49 0.43
N ARG A 415 -33.47 9.72 -0.61
CA ARG A 415 -33.13 8.30 -0.54
C ARG A 415 -31.79 8.01 -1.17
N LEU A 416 -31.21 6.89 -0.77
CA LEU A 416 -29.98 6.32 -1.35
C LEU A 416 -30.32 4.91 -1.86
N VAL A 417 -29.75 4.52 -2.98
CA VAL A 417 -29.55 3.12 -3.33
C VAL A 417 -28.09 2.77 -3.11
N ALA A 418 -27.80 1.66 -2.41
CA ALA A 418 -26.44 1.27 -2.06
C ALA A 418 -26.19 -0.23 -2.28
N VAL A 419 -24.99 -0.58 -2.70
CA VAL A 419 -24.49 -1.97 -2.80
C VAL A 419 -23.80 -2.36 -1.51
N ARG A 420 -24.09 -3.57 -1.03
CA ARG A 420 -23.41 -4.19 0.11
C ARG A 420 -23.00 -5.62 -0.20
N THR A 421 -21.78 -5.97 0.13
CA THR A 421 -21.33 -7.36 0.30
C THR A 421 -21.12 -7.61 1.77
N ASP A 422 -21.84 -8.57 2.36
CA ASP A 422 -21.73 -8.90 3.77
C ASP A 422 -20.57 -9.85 4.06
N GLU A 423 -20.39 -10.19 5.34
CA GLU A 423 -19.32 -11.08 5.81
C GLU A 423 -19.49 -12.53 5.34
N ASN A 424 -20.66 -12.92 4.82
CA ASN A 424 -20.94 -14.25 4.29
C ASN A 424 -20.89 -14.33 2.75
N TYR A 425 -20.30 -13.29 2.11
CA TYR A 425 -20.21 -13.16 0.64
C TYR A 425 -21.59 -13.09 -0.02
N ARG A 426 -22.58 -12.46 0.68
CA ARG A 426 -23.92 -12.18 0.14
C ARG A 426 -23.96 -10.76 -0.39
N HIS A 427 -24.42 -10.62 -1.63
CA HIS A 427 -24.56 -9.35 -2.31
C HIS A 427 -25.99 -8.83 -2.23
N ALA A 428 -26.17 -7.57 -1.90
CA ALA A 428 -27.45 -6.95 -1.76
C ALA A 428 -27.48 -5.52 -2.32
N LEU A 429 -28.61 -5.15 -2.88
CA LEU A 429 -28.98 -3.78 -3.22
C LEU A 429 -29.97 -3.28 -2.17
N LEU A 430 -29.67 -2.14 -1.55
CA LEU A 430 -30.42 -1.59 -0.44
C LEU A 430 -30.94 -0.21 -0.78
N VAL A 431 -32.19 0.09 -0.40
CA VAL A 431 -32.71 1.45 -0.38
C VAL A 431 -32.61 1.97 1.04
N LEU A 432 -31.97 3.13 1.21
CA LEU A 432 -31.72 3.77 2.51
C LEU A 432 -32.40 5.14 2.57
N ASP A 433 -32.81 5.53 3.75
CA ASP A 433 -33.13 6.93 4.05
C ASP A 433 -31.83 7.76 4.06
N ALA A 434 -31.79 8.80 3.23
CA ALA A 434 -30.55 9.58 3.09
C ALA A 434 -30.23 10.42 4.31
N ALA A 435 -31.20 10.78 5.15
CA ALA A 435 -30.99 11.59 6.35
C ALA A 435 -30.42 10.77 7.51
N THR A 436 -30.98 9.59 7.74
CA THR A 436 -30.70 8.74 8.90
C THR A 436 -29.77 7.57 8.58
N GLY A 437 -29.74 7.11 7.32
CA GLY A 437 -29.06 5.89 6.90
C GLY A 437 -29.82 4.60 7.24
N ALA A 438 -31.07 4.71 7.68
CA ALA A 438 -31.91 3.56 7.96
C ALA A 438 -32.18 2.78 6.67
N VAL A 439 -32.11 1.45 6.73
CA VAL A 439 -32.47 0.58 5.62
C VAL A 439 -33.98 0.58 5.50
N LEU A 440 -34.48 1.16 4.41
CA LEU A 440 -35.91 1.18 4.08
C LEU A 440 -36.32 -0.13 3.42
N GLN A 441 -35.42 -0.69 2.59
CA GLN A 441 -35.70 -1.92 1.85
C GLN A 441 -34.41 -2.63 1.43
N THR A 442 -34.49 -3.97 1.38
CA THR A 442 -33.48 -4.82 0.72
C THR A 442 -34.13 -5.43 -0.50
N LEU A 443 -33.56 -5.21 -1.69
CA LEU A 443 -34.06 -5.78 -2.92
C LEU A 443 -33.78 -7.28 -3.02
N PRO A 444 -34.67 -8.11 -3.55
CA PRO A 444 -34.46 -9.53 -3.75
C PRO A 444 -33.26 -9.81 -4.66
N ASN A 445 -32.39 -10.73 -4.25
CA ASN A 445 -31.26 -11.21 -5.04
C ASN A 445 -31.06 -12.73 -4.85
N PRO A 446 -31.98 -13.55 -5.35
CA PRO A 446 -31.94 -14.99 -5.10
C PRO A 446 -30.75 -15.71 -5.72
N ARG A 447 -30.20 -15.19 -6.81
CA ARG A 447 -29.00 -15.74 -7.47
C ARG A 447 -27.69 -15.27 -6.87
N ASN A 448 -27.73 -14.34 -5.92
CA ASN A 448 -26.56 -13.67 -5.34
C ASN A 448 -25.68 -12.98 -6.41
N ASP A 449 -26.31 -12.42 -7.46
CA ASP A 449 -25.61 -11.64 -8.48
C ASP A 449 -24.91 -10.43 -7.84
N PHE A 450 -23.70 -10.10 -8.30
CA PHE A 450 -22.97 -8.96 -7.78
C PHE A 450 -23.39 -7.67 -8.49
N TYR A 451 -24.10 -6.80 -7.78
CA TYR A 451 -24.52 -5.50 -8.32
C TYR A 451 -23.38 -4.47 -8.23
N GLN A 452 -23.26 -3.64 -9.26
CA GLN A 452 -22.29 -2.55 -9.36
C GLN A 452 -22.99 -1.25 -9.78
N GLN A 453 -22.51 -0.12 -9.27
CA GLN A 453 -22.78 1.23 -9.77
C GLN A 453 -24.27 1.56 -9.93
N PRO A 454 -25.12 1.39 -8.91
CA PRO A 454 -26.54 1.64 -9.03
C PRO A 454 -26.83 3.13 -9.25
N ARG A 455 -27.88 3.44 -10.05
CA ARG A 455 -28.37 4.80 -10.32
C ARG A 455 -29.88 4.82 -10.31
N TRP A 456 -30.47 5.85 -9.69
CA TRP A 456 -31.88 6.09 -9.78
C TRP A 456 -32.28 6.60 -11.19
N LEU A 457 -33.42 6.18 -11.70
CA LEU A 457 -34.02 6.82 -12.85
C LEU A 457 -34.52 8.22 -12.47
N PRO A 458 -34.73 9.12 -13.47
CA PRO A 458 -35.28 10.47 -13.22
C PRO A 458 -36.62 10.48 -12.51
N ASP A 459 -37.41 9.39 -12.65
CA ASP A 459 -38.70 9.22 -11.98
C ASP A 459 -38.59 9.06 -10.46
N GLY A 460 -37.38 8.86 -9.94
CA GLY A 460 -37.09 8.63 -8.51
C GLY A 460 -37.71 7.33 -7.97
N ARG A 461 -38.21 6.43 -8.82
CA ARG A 461 -38.89 5.18 -8.45
C ARG A 461 -38.05 3.95 -8.78
N ARG A 462 -37.54 3.88 -9.99
CA ARG A 462 -36.74 2.74 -10.47
C ARG A 462 -35.25 3.00 -10.36
N VAL A 463 -34.48 1.90 -10.35
CA VAL A 463 -33.03 1.89 -10.26
C VAL A 463 -32.47 1.08 -11.42
N VAL A 464 -31.41 1.53 -12.05
CA VAL A 464 -30.58 0.71 -12.94
C VAL A 464 -29.28 0.37 -12.26
N ALA A 465 -28.80 -0.87 -12.42
CA ALA A 465 -27.49 -1.30 -11.93
C ALA A 465 -26.85 -2.28 -12.90
N VAL A 466 -25.54 -2.37 -12.91
CA VAL A 466 -24.83 -3.47 -13.55
C VAL A 466 -24.98 -4.70 -12.66
N ALA A 467 -25.40 -5.82 -13.23
CA ALA A 467 -25.46 -7.11 -12.55
C ALA A 467 -24.41 -8.06 -13.14
N LEU A 468 -23.51 -8.57 -12.30
CA LEU A 468 -22.52 -9.58 -12.65
C LEU A 468 -22.96 -10.93 -12.12
N SER A 469 -23.15 -11.88 -13.04
CA SER A 469 -23.41 -13.30 -12.76
C SER A 469 -22.26 -14.17 -13.26
N ALA A 470 -22.30 -15.47 -12.99
CA ALA A 470 -21.37 -16.41 -13.58
C ALA A 470 -21.35 -16.40 -15.12
N ALA A 471 -22.47 -16.07 -15.77
CA ALA A 471 -22.58 -15.99 -17.22
C ALA A 471 -22.00 -14.72 -17.83
N GLY A 472 -21.86 -13.63 -17.07
CA GLY A 472 -21.39 -12.33 -17.54
C GLY A 472 -22.13 -11.17 -16.90
N LYS A 473 -22.08 -10.01 -17.56
CA LYS A 473 -22.74 -8.77 -17.12
C LYS A 473 -24.00 -8.46 -17.93
N THR A 474 -24.92 -7.76 -17.28
CA THR A 474 -26.08 -7.11 -17.90
C THR A 474 -26.36 -5.78 -17.18
N LEU A 475 -27.24 -4.97 -17.73
CA LEU A 475 -27.89 -3.85 -17.05
C LEU A 475 -29.27 -4.28 -16.59
N ASP A 476 -29.48 -4.32 -15.27
CA ASP A 476 -30.78 -4.62 -14.69
C ASP A 476 -31.55 -3.33 -14.37
N LEU A 477 -32.80 -3.24 -14.83
CA LEU A 477 -33.76 -2.27 -14.38
C LEU A 477 -34.53 -2.88 -13.21
N LEU A 478 -34.43 -2.27 -12.04
CA LEU A 478 -35.00 -2.76 -10.80
C LEU A 478 -36.13 -1.81 -10.35
N ASP A 479 -37.25 -2.38 -9.96
CA ASP A 479 -38.32 -1.65 -9.31
C ASP A 479 -38.36 -1.98 -7.82
N PRO A 480 -37.94 -1.06 -6.96
CA PRO A 480 -37.97 -1.28 -5.52
C PRO A 480 -39.35 -1.61 -4.98
N ALA A 481 -40.42 -1.05 -5.54
CA ALA A 481 -41.80 -1.27 -5.05
C ALA A 481 -42.26 -2.72 -5.22
N THR A 482 -41.87 -3.35 -6.33
CA THR A 482 -42.27 -4.74 -6.68
C THR A 482 -41.20 -5.76 -6.40
N GLY A 483 -39.94 -5.32 -6.27
CA GLY A 483 -38.76 -6.20 -6.18
C GLY A 483 -38.36 -6.88 -7.50
N ILE A 484 -38.98 -6.51 -8.61
CA ILE A 484 -38.73 -7.10 -9.94
C ILE A 484 -37.45 -6.49 -10.53
N ALA A 485 -36.55 -7.35 -11.03
CA ALA A 485 -35.41 -6.99 -11.83
C ALA A 485 -35.60 -7.45 -13.28
N GLN A 486 -35.49 -6.55 -14.23
CA GLN A 486 -35.61 -6.82 -15.67
C GLN A 486 -34.27 -6.49 -16.37
N PRO A 487 -33.66 -7.45 -17.07
CA PRO A 487 -32.45 -7.17 -17.84
C PRO A 487 -32.80 -6.28 -19.05
N LEU A 488 -32.06 -5.19 -19.24
CA LEU A 488 -32.15 -4.29 -20.41
C LEU A 488 -31.30 -4.77 -21.58
N LEU A 489 -30.26 -5.53 -21.30
CA LEU A 489 -29.36 -6.13 -22.27
C LEU A 489 -29.25 -7.63 -22.03
N PRO A 490 -28.92 -8.46 -23.03
CA PRO A 490 -28.61 -9.86 -22.80
C PRO A 490 -27.39 -10.00 -21.90
N VAL A 491 -27.40 -11.01 -21.04
CA VAL A 491 -26.20 -11.35 -20.23
C VAL A 491 -25.07 -11.76 -21.17
N ALA A 492 -23.93 -11.07 -21.09
CA ALA A 492 -22.85 -11.24 -22.05
C ALA A 492 -21.46 -11.06 -21.40
N ASN A 493 -20.42 -11.55 -22.09
CA ASN A 493 -19.04 -11.35 -21.67
C ASN A 493 -18.52 -9.97 -22.09
N VAL A 494 -19.26 -8.92 -21.79
CA VAL A 494 -18.96 -7.52 -22.08
C VAL A 494 -18.84 -6.75 -20.77
N ASN A 495 -17.75 -6.01 -20.60
CA ASN A 495 -17.48 -5.25 -19.37
C ASN A 495 -18.31 -3.95 -19.33
N LEU A 496 -19.62 -4.07 -19.13
CA LEU A 496 -20.54 -2.95 -18.95
C LEU A 496 -20.25 -2.22 -17.63
N THR A 497 -20.24 -0.88 -17.64
CA THR A 497 -20.03 -0.07 -16.44
C THR A 497 -20.73 1.28 -16.54
N ASN A 498 -20.84 1.99 -15.41
CA ASN A 498 -21.28 3.39 -15.30
C ASN A 498 -22.64 3.67 -15.96
N PRO A 499 -23.72 2.97 -15.59
CA PRO A 499 -25.03 3.27 -16.11
C PRO A 499 -25.48 4.67 -15.68
N GLN A 500 -26.03 5.45 -16.62
CA GLN A 500 -26.56 6.78 -16.39
C GLN A 500 -27.91 6.93 -17.08
N PRO A 501 -29.02 6.91 -16.36
CA PRO A 501 -30.37 7.09 -16.92
C PRO A 501 -30.59 8.50 -17.44
N TRP A 502 -31.30 8.60 -18.58
CA TRP A 502 -31.72 9.85 -19.18
C TRP A 502 -32.97 9.64 -20.07
N GLY A 503 -34.10 10.26 -19.75
CA GLY A 503 -35.33 10.09 -20.47
C GLY A 503 -35.72 8.62 -20.62
N ASP A 504 -36.02 8.19 -21.85
CA ASP A 504 -36.31 6.80 -22.22
C ASP A 504 -35.05 5.95 -22.51
N TYR A 505 -33.84 6.40 -22.09
CA TYR A 505 -32.57 5.72 -22.33
C TYR A 505 -31.77 5.49 -21.05
N VAL A 506 -30.89 4.48 -21.09
CA VAL A 506 -29.78 4.32 -20.16
C VAL A 506 -28.48 4.41 -20.94
N LEU A 507 -27.66 5.42 -20.62
CA LEU A 507 -26.29 5.54 -21.12
C LEU A 507 -25.40 4.61 -20.31
N TYR A 508 -24.35 4.02 -20.90
CA TYR A 508 -23.42 3.14 -20.22
C TYR A 508 -22.06 3.11 -20.92
N ASN A 509 -21.00 2.77 -20.19
CA ASN A 509 -19.70 2.49 -20.77
C ASN A 509 -19.62 1.04 -21.27
N SER A 510 -19.00 0.85 -22.45
CA SER A 510 -18.69 -0.46 -23.00
C SER A 510 -17.41 -0.41 -23.82
N PRO A 511 -16.52 -1.44 -23.70
CA PRO A 511 -15.27 -1.54 -24.46
C PRO A 511 -15.42 -2.24 -25.81
N GLN A 512 -16.62 -2.49 -26.31
CA GLN A 512 -16.89 -3.27 -27.52
C GLN A 512 -16.19 -2.72 -28.80
N SER A 513 -15.77 -1.45 -28.82
CA SER A 513 -14.99 -0.84 -29.90
C SER A 513 -13.47 -0.94 -29.71
N GLY A 514 -12.98 -1.74 -28.74
CA GLY A 514 -11.57 -1.82 -28.37
C GLY A 514 -11.08 -0.66 -27.50
N VAL A 515 -11.93 0.29 -27.16
CA VAL A 515 -11.79 1.31 -26.11
C VAL A 515 -13.15 1.56 -25.49
N ASP A 516 -13.15 1.96 -24.21
CA ASP A 516 -14.40 2.33 -23.54
C ASP A 516 -15.00 3.59 -24.18
N ASN A 517 -16.22 3.46 -24.66
CA ASN A 517 -17.00 4.57 -25.15
C ASN A 517 -18.40 4.55 -24.48
N ILE A 518 -19.17 5.62 -24.68
CA ILE A 518 -20.53 5.72 -24.16
C ILE A 518 -21.49 5.18 -25.21
N TYR A 519 -22.34 4.29 -24.77
CA TYR A 519 -23.44 3.68 -25.52
C TYR A 519 -24.75 3.99 -24.81
N ALA A 520 -25.87 3.75 -25.49
CA ALA A 520 -27.20 3.91 -24.94
C ALA A 520 -28.08 2.68 -25.26
N VAL A 521 -28.97 2.33 -24.37
CA VAL A 521 -30.05 1.38 -24.61
C VAL A 521 -31.38 2.06 -24.36
N ALA A 522 -32.33 1.89 -25.29
CA ALA A 522 -33.68 2.40 -25.14
C ALA A 522 -34.50 1.49 -24.20
N LEU A 523 -35.12 2.06 -23.16
CA LEU A 523 -35.86 1.32 -22.12
C LEU A 523 -37.06 0.52 -22.66
N ARG A 524 -37.69 0.98 -23.72
CA ARG A 524 -38.90 0.33 -24.27
C ARG A 524 -38.59 -0.72 -25.34
N SER A 525 -37.64 -0.41 -26.25
CA SER A 525 -37.35 -1.26 -27.41
C SER A 525 -36.16 -2.18 -27.23
N GLY A 526 -35.28 -1.90 -26.25
CA GLY A 526 -34.00 -2.59 -26.11
C GLY A 526 -32.96 -2.23 -27.20
N GLN A 527 -33.33 -1.31 -28.15
CA GLN A 527 -32.42 -0.85 -29.21
C GLN A 527 -31.20 -0.19 -28.62
N THR A 528 -30.01 -0.58 -29.11
CA THR A 528 -28.73 -0.03 -28.66
C THR A 528 -28.16 0.97 -29.66
N PHE A 529 -27.44 1.95 -29.13
CA PHE A 529 -26.81 3.02 -29.91
C PHE A 529 -25.38 3.27 -29.42
N ARG A 530 -24.49 3.67 -30.34
CA ARG A 530 -23.20 4.26 -29.99
C ARG A 530 -23.38 5.78 -29.89
N VAL A 531 -23.07 6.33 -28.68
CA VAL A 531 -23.20 7.77 -28.39
C VAL A 531 -21.90 8.51 -28.67
N THR A 532 -20.75 7.90 -28.32
CA THR A 532 -19.43 8.52 -28.55
C THR A 532 -18.49 7.63 -29.35
N SER A 533 -17.55 8.29 -30.04
CA SER A 533 -16.38 7.66 -30.64
C SER A 533 -15.16 8.52 -30.28
N ARG A 534 -14.48 8.21 -29.15
CA ARG A 534 -13.29 8.93 -28.71
C ARG A 534 -12.05 8.04 -28.85
N PRO A 535 -10.90 8.56 -29.34
CA PRO A 535 -9.70 7.76 -29.61
C PRO A 535 -9.15 7.04 -28.37
N LEU A 536 -9.19 7.71 -27.22
CA LEU A 536 -8.71 7.20 -25.93
C LEU A 536 -9.87 6.79 -25.02
N GLY A 537 -11.10 6.75 -25.55
CA GLY A 537 -12.30 6.45 -24.80
C GLY A 537 -13.00 7.68 -24.22
N ALA A 538 -14.23 7.47 -23.78
CA ALA A 538 -15.09 8.44 -23.12
C ALA A 538 -15.63 7.77 -21.84
N TYR A 539 -15.53 8.43 -20.68
CA TYR A 539 -15.78 7.78 -19.42
C TYR A 539 -16.74 8.57 -18.53
N HIS A 540 -17.56 7.85 -17.77
CA HIS A 540 -18.44 8.40 -16.73
C HIS A 540 -19.36 9.52 -17.23
N ALA A 541 -20.33 9.14 -18.03
CA ALA A 541 -21.37 10.03 -18.52
C ALA A 541 -22.13 10.70 -17.37
N ALA A 542 -22.29 12.02 -17.42
CA ALA A 542 -23.19 12.78 -16.56
C ALA A 542 -24.06 13.69 -17.43
N VAL A 543 -25.36 13.64 -17.23
CA VAL A 543 -26.33 14.43 -18.00
C VAL A 543 -26.68 15.70 -17.23
N SER A 544 -26.72 16.85 -17.94
CA SER A 544 -27.14 18.12 -17.35
C SER A 544 -28.61 18.07 -16.93
N PRO A 545 -29.03 18.81 -15.91
CA PRO A 545 -30.41 18.85 -15.44
C PRO A 545 -31.42 19.20 -16.54
N ASP A 546 -31.05 20.09 -17.49
CA ASP A 546 -31.89 20.44 -18.66
C ASP A 546 -31.93 19.32 -19.73
N GLY A 547 -31.18 18.21 -19.54
CA GLY A 547 -31.14 17.08 -20.45
C GLY A 547 -30.51 17.31 -21.82
N ARG A 548 -29.84 18.47 -22.01
CA ARG A 548 -29.32 18.88 -23.34
C ARG A 548 -27.83 18.61 -23.53
N ARG A 549 -27.08 18.32 -22.45
CA ARG A 549 -25.62 18.15 -22.48
C ARG A 549 -25.18 16.92 -21.76
N LEU A 550 -24.10 16.37 -22.25
CA LEU A 550 -23.38 15.26 -21.66
C LEU A 550 -21.98 15.73 -21.26
N ALA A 551 -21.66 15.67 -19.97
CA ALA A 551 -20.29 15.77 -19.49
C ALA A 551 -19.70 14.38 -19.34
N LEU A 552 -18.40 14.27 -19.65
CA LEU A 552 -17.62 13.04 -19.52
C LEU A 552 -16.15 13.42 -19.26
N HIS A 553 -15.34 12.48 -18.83
CA HIS A 553 -13.91 12.74 -18.82
C HIS A 553 -13.20 12.07 -20.00
N ASP A 554 -12.30 12.81 -20.61
CA ASP A 554 -11.52 12.49 -21.79
C ASP A 554 -10.04 12.46 -21.42
N TYR A 555 -9.30 11.45 -21.88
CA TYR A 555 -7.91 11.26 -21.46
C TYR A 555 -6.93 12.03 -22.36
N ARG A 556 -5.84 12.52 -21.70
CA ARG A 556 -4.67 13.14 -22.35
C ARG A 556 -3.40 12.71 -21.60
N ALA A 557 -2.24 12.88 -22.24
CA ALA A 557 -0.96 12.55 -21.61
C ALA A 557 -0.66 13.38 -20.33
N THR A 558 -1.30 14.53 -20.15
CA THR A 558 -1.20 15.38 -18.95
C THR A 558 -2.25 15.09 -17.89
N GLY A 559 -3.17 14.15 -18.14
CA GLY A 559 -4.26 13.73 -17.25
C GLY A 559 -5.64 13.90 -17.87
N ALA A 560 -6.62 13.25 -17.27
CA ALA A 560 -8.01 13.32 -17.71
C ALA A 560 -8.59 14.74 -17.54
N ARG A 561 -9.46 15.14 -18.46
CA ARG A 561 -10.16 16.44 -18.49
C ARG A 561 -11.66 16.23 -18.58
N ILE A 562 -12.45 17.07 -17.92
CA ILE A 562 -13.88 17.09 -18.11
C ILE A 562 -14.20 17.84 -19.40
N VAL A 563 -14.94 17.19 -20.28
CA VAL A 563 -15.41 17.74 -21.56
C VAL A 563 -16.92 17.63 -21.62
N GLU A 564 -17.53 18.48 -22.43
CA GLU A 564 -18.98 18.50 -22.70
C GLU A 564 -19.26 18.30 -24.20
N MET A 565 -20.43 17.71 -24.49
CA MET A 565 -21.00 17.62 -25.84
C MET A 565 -22.52 17.80 -25.79
N PRO A 566 -23.16 18.17 -26.89
CA PRO A 566 -24.63 18.10 -27.01
C PRO A 566 -25.11 16.66 -26.83
N LEU A 567 -26.22 16.49 -26.15
CA LEU A 567 -26.88 15.19 -25.96
C LEU A 567 -28.13 15.15 -26.89
N ASP A 568 -27.95 14.60 -28.10
CA ASP A 568 -28.94 14.52 -29.12
C ASP A 568 -29.00 13.10 -29.69
N PRO A 569 -30.11 12.34 -29.47
CA PRO A 569 -30.29 10.99 -30.00
C PRO A 569 -30.26 10.88 -31.53
N ILE A 570 -30.58 11.96 -32.27
CA ILE A 570 -30.58 11.95 -33.74
C ILE A 570 -29.14 11.75 -34.27
N ALA A 571 -28.17 12.22 -33.52
CA ALA A 571 -26.73 12.10 -33.86
C ALA A 571 -26.13 10.72 -33.53
N TRP A 572 -26.87 9.83 -32.85
CA TRP A 572 -26.35 8.54 -32.41
C TRP A 572 -26.37 7.50 -33.55
N THR A 573 -25.42 6.57 -33.47
CA THR A 573 -25.38 5.46 -34.46
C THR A 573 -26.13 4.27 -33.89
N ALA A 574 -27.24 3.87 -34.50
CA ALA A 574 -27.96 2.65 -34.13
C ALA A 574 -27.08 1.40 -34.38
N LEU A 575 -27.12 0.47 -33.45
CA LEU A 575 -26.39 -0.80 -33.54
C LEU A 575 -27.41 -1.91 -33.81
N PRO A 576 -27.14 -2.81 -34.78
CA PRO A 576 -28.10 -3.85 -35.16
C PRO A 576 -28.26 -4.92 -34.07
N THR A 577 -27.22 -5.18 -33.30
CA THR A 577 -27.21 -6.20 -32.25
C THR A 577 -26.26 -5.76 -31.12
N PRO A 578 -26.61 -5.99 -29.84
CA PRO A 578 -25.70 -5.79 -28.72
C PRO A 578 -24.45 -6.69 -28.85
N ALA A 579 -23.30 -6.18 -28.42
CA ALA A 579 -22.10 -6.99 -28.35
C ALA A 579 -22.27 -8.12 -27.31
N LEU A 580 -21.81 -9.33 -27.66
CA LEU A 580 -21.84 -10.51 -26.79
C LEU A 580 -20.51 -10.78 -26.10
N ALA A 581 -19.44 -10.16 -26.56
CA ALA A 581 -18.09 -10.24 -25.97
C ALA A 581 -17.31 -8.95 -26.22
N ASP A 582 -16.38 -8.67 -25.34
CA ASP A 582 -15.40 -7.59 -25.52
C ASP A 582 -14.46 -7.90 -26.69
N ALA A 583 -13.95 -6.87 -27.34
CA ALA A 583 -12.85 -7.02 -28.28
C ALA A 583 -11.61 -7.55 -27.52
N PRO A 584 -10.91 -8.53 -28.08
CA PRO A 584 -9.71 -9.04 -27.45
C PRO A 584 -8.66 -7.93 -27.34
N GLY A 585 -8.04 -7.77 -26.16
CA GLY A 585 -6.91 -6.85 -25.99
C GLY A 585 -5.62 -7.36 -26.67
N PRO A 586 -4.59 -6.51 -26.81
CA PRO A 586 -3.30 -6.94 -27.35
C PRO A 586 -2.77 -8.18 -26.62
N TYR A 587 -2.20 -9.11 -27.38
CA TYR A 587 -1.67 -10.42 -26.94
C TYR A 587 -2.69 -11.40 -26.34
N ALA A 588 -3.91 -11.02 -25.98
CA ALA A 588 -4.84 -11.87 -25.23
C ALA A 588 -5.14 -13.20 -25.94
N THR A 589 -5.35 -13.18 -27.27
CA THR A 589 -5.60 -14.36 -28.08
C THR A 589 -4.37 -15.28 -28.14
N ALA A 590 -3.19 -14.70 -28.35
CA ALA A 590 -1.94 -15.46 -28.42
C ALA A 590 -1.56 -16.08 -27.06
N LEU A 591 -1.80 -15.37 -25.96
CA LEU A 591 -1.59 -15.89 -24.62
C LEU A 591 -2.53 -17.07 -24.33
N ALA A 592 -3.80 -16.95 -24.67
CA ALA A 592 -4.79 -18.02 -24.49
C ALA A 592 -4.42 -19.28 -25.31
N ALA A 593 -3.91 -19.10 -26.53
CA ALA A 593 -3.41 -20.22 -27.36
C ALA A 593 -2.15 -20.88 -26.79
N GLY A 594 -1.34 -20.13 -26.04
CA GLY A 594 -0.11 -20.59 -25.39
C GLY A 594 -0.30 -21.34 -24.07
N GLU A 595 -1.51 -21.29 -23.48
CA GLU A 595 -1.83 -21.97 -22.21
C GLU A 595 -2.71 -23.22 -22.49
N PRO A 596 -2.18 -24.45 -22.42
CA PRO A 596 -2.85 -25.67 -22.89
C PRO A 596 -4.22 -25.92 -22.23
N ASP A 597 -4.32 -25.64 -20.94
CA ASP A 597 -5.54 -25.81 -20.14
C ASP A 597 -6.41 -24.53 -20.06
N GLY A 598 -5.95 -23.43 -20.65
CA GLY A 598 -6.63 -22.13 -20.56
C GLY A 598 -8.12 -22.19 -20.90
N PRO A 599 -8.53 -22.76 -22.06
CA PRO A 599 -9.94 -22.85 -22.43
C PRO A 599 -10.80 -23.69 -21.46
N ARG A 600 -10.21 -24.74 -20.86
CA ARG A 600 -10.88 -25.58 -19.85
C ARG A 600 -11.11 -24.77 -18.57
N ILE A 601 -10.09 -24.07 -18.08
CA ILE A 601 -10.18 -23.24 -16.89
C ILE A 601 -11.16 -22.08 -17.13
N ALA A 602 -11.09 -21.37 -18.26
CA ALA A 602 -12.01 -20.29 -18.59
C ALA A 602 -13.48 -20.73 -18.59
N ARG A 603 -13.78 -21.93 -19.12
CA ARG A 603 -15.11 -22.51 -19.06
C ARG A 603 -15.53 -22.83 -17.62
N LEU A 604 -14.65 -23.46 -16.85
CA LEU A 604 -14.93 -23.80 -15.45
C LEU A 604 -15.27 -22.54 -14.64
N LEU A 605 -14.51 -21.46 -14.78
CA LEU A 605 -14.75 -20.20 -14.07
C LEU A 605 -16.01 -19.46 -14.54
N ALA A 606 -16.50 -19.76 -15.73
CA ALA A 606 -17.71 -19.19 -16.30
C ALA A 606 -19.00 -19.95 -15.93
N THR A 607 -18.89 -21.06 -15.22
CA THR A 607 -20.03 -21.87 -14.80
C THR A 607 -20.36 -21.66 -13.33
N PRO A 608 -21.66 -21.57 -12.97
CA PRO A 608 -22.09 -21.62 -11.58
C PRO A 608 -21.61 -22.93 -10.92
N ASP A 609 -21.52 -22.91 -9.60
CA ASP A 609 -21.19 -24.14 -8.85
C ASP A 609 -22.31 -25.17 -9.09
N SER A 610 -21.93 -26.36 -9.53
CA SER A 610 -22.87 -27.46 -9.67
C SER A 610 -23.16 -28.08 -8.30
N ALA A 611 -24.36 -28.62 -8.13
CA ALA A 611 -24.72 -29.42 -6.94
C ALA A 611 -23.80 -30.62 -6.75
N ASP A 612 -23.20 -31.14 -7.86
CA ASP A 612 -22.31 -32.29 -7.91
C ASP A 612 -20.84 -31.93 -7.68
N ALA A 613 -20.50 -30.67 -7.34
CA ALA A 613 -19.12 -30.27 -7.05
C ALA A 613 -18.60 -31.06 -5.83
N THR A 614 -17.36 -31.53 -5.94
CA THR A 614 -16.66 -32.20 -4.82
C THR A 614 -16.70 -31.34 -3.59
N ARG A 615 -17.33 -31.85 -2.51
CA ARG A 615 -17.36 -31.17 -1.23
C ARG A 615 -16.26 -31.74 -0.34
N TYR A 616 -15.48 -30.83 0.22
CA TYR A 616 -14.41 -31.16 1.16
C TYR A 616 -14.92 -31.08 2.59
N GLU A 617 -14.34 -31.87 3.49
CA GLU A 617 -14.70 -31.87 4.91
C GLU A 617 -14.35 -30.53 5.55
N VAL A 618 -15.32 -29.95 6.27
CA VAL A 618 -15.14 -28.73 7.05
C VAL A 618 -14.72 -29.10 8.47
N ARG A 619 -13.63 -28.53 8.94
CA ARG A 619 -13.11 -28.72 10.30
C ARG A 619 -12.96 -27.38 11.00
N ARG A 620 -13.05 -27.41 12.34
CA ARG A 620 -12.77 -26.23 13.16
C ARG A 620 -11.26 -25.98 13.20
N TYR A 621 -10.85 -24.77 12.86
CA TYR A 621 -9.46 -24.34 13.03
C TYR A 621 -9.25 -23.74 14.43
N GLN A 622 -8.21 -24.19 15.12
CA GLN A 622 -7.84 -23.72 16.47
C GLN A 622 -6.55 -22.88 16.39
N PRO A 623 -6.63 -21.53 16.44
CA PRO A 623 -5.46 -20.66 16.25
C PRO A 623 -4.33 -20.93 17.25
N LEU A 624 -4.65 -21.15 18.53
CA LEU A 624 -3.65 -21.39 19.58
C LEU A 624 -2.85 -22.69 19.36
N ALA A 625 -3.50 -23.74 18.85
CA ALA A 625 -2.80 -24.99 18.51
C ALA A 625 -1.77 -24.83 17.38
N HIS A 626 -1.86 -23.74 16.62
CA HIS A 626 -1.00 -23.42 15.51
C HIS A 626 -0.21 -22.10 15.73
N ALA A 627 -0.15 -21.61 16.97
CA ALA A 627 0.47 -20.33 17.31
C ALA A 627 1.98 -20.28 16.99
N PHE A 628 2.66 -21.42 17.10
CA PHE A 628 4.09 -21.52 16.80
C PHE A 628 4.29 -22.29 15.50
N ARG A 629 4.71 -21.57 14.47
CA ARG A 629 5.05 -22.12 13.17
C ARG A 629 6.36 -21.48 12.68
N VAL A 630 7.44 -22.22 12.82
CA VAL A 630 8.72 -21.78 12.27
C VAL A 630 8.61 -21.75 10.74
N PHE A 631 8.77 -20.58 10.16
CA PHE A 631 8.70 -20.37 8.71
C PHE A 631 10.04 -19.94 8.12
N SER A 632 10.96 -19.45 8.95
CA SER A 632 12.27 -19.00 8.48
C SER A 632 13.31 -19.30 9.54
N TYR A 633 14.48 -19.71 9.08
CA TYR A 633 15.70 -19.83 9.86
C TYR A 633 16.87 -19.33 9.02
N GLY A 634 18.00 -19.06 9.64
CA GLY A 634 19.20 -18.63 8.94
C GLY A 634 19.81 -17.35 9.44
N VAL A 635 20.49 -16.64 8.55
CA VAL A 635 21.22 -15.41 8.90
C VAL A 635 20.25 -14.30 9.30
N VAL A 636 20.50 -13.71 10.45
CA VAL A 636 19.82 -12.52 10.97
C VAL A 636 20.82 -11.39 11.16
N GLN A 637 20.37 -10.17 10.93
CA GLN A 637 21.17 -8.96 11.13
C GLN A 637 20.41 -8.03 12.07
N SER A 638 21.14 -7.40 12.99
CA SER A 638 20.62 -6.32 13.83
C SER A 638 20.16 -5.15 12.94
N PRO A 639 19.07 -4.47 13.27
CA PRO A 639 18.64 -3.24 12.58
C PRO A 639 19.71 -2.15 12.51
N ALA A 640 20.58 -2.08 13.51
CA ALA A 640 21.73 -1.15 13.53
C ALA A 640 22.89 -1.59 12.61
N GLY A 641 22.82 -2.80 12.02
CA GLY A 641 23.86 -3.31 11.13
C GLY A 641 25.16 -3.71 11.79
N ASN A 642 25.26 -3.59 13.11
CA ASN A 642 26.48 -3.87 13.89
C ASN A 642 26.58 -5.34 14.37
N ALA A 643 25.48 -6.08 14.37
CA ALA A 643 25.48 -7.48 14.77
C ALA A 643 24.91 -8.38 13.68
N VAL A 644 25.56 -9.53 13.49
CA VAL A 644 25.18 -10.58 12.53
C VAL A 644 25.08 -11.90 13.29
N GLY A 645 24.11 -12.74 12.93
CA GLY A 645 23.95 -14.01 13.62
C GLY A 645 23.06 -14.99 12.88
N VAL A 646 22.59 -15.97 13.63
CA VAL A 646 21.63 -16.98 13.15
C VAL A 646 20.39 -16.98 14.04
N GLY A 647 19.22 -17.24 13.45
CA GLY A 647 17.98 -17.24 14.22
C GLY A 647 16.84 -17.97 13.53
N LEU A 648 15.79 -18.15 14.31
CA LEU A 648 14.52 -18.74 13.91
C LEU A 648 13.42 -17.69 14.01
N ARG A 649 12.49 -17.70 13.06
CA ARG A 649 11.27 -16.87 13.09
C ARG A 649 10.05 -17.74 12.97
N SER A 650 9.07 -17.44 13.79
CA SER A 650 7.78 -18.13 13.83
C SER A 650 6.66 -17.11 13.71
N GLN A 651 5.65 -17.42 12.92
CA GLN A 651 4.41 -16.65 12.81
C GLN A 651 3.28 -17.60 12.40
N ASP A 652 2.14 -17.48 13.06
CA ASP A 652 0.93 -18.21 12.68
C ASP A 652 0.28 -17.61 11.41
N PHE A 653 -0.63 -18.36 10.79
CA PHE A 653 -1.29 -17.91 9.54
C PHE A 653 -2.24 -16.72 9.73
N LEU A 654 -2.76 -16.53 10.95
CA LEU A 654 -3.62 -15.39 11.27
C LEU A 654 -2.83 -14.19 11.80
N SER A 655 -1.49 -14.29 11.81
CA SER A 655 -0.58 -13.26 12.30
C SER A 655 -0.82 -12.86 13.77
N THR A 656 -1.46 -13.72 14.57
CA THR A 656 -1.77 -13.43 15.97
C THR A 656 -0.56 -13.61 16.88
N THR A 657 0.37 -14.49 16.51
CA THR A 657 1.57 -14.80 17.29
C THR A 657 2.80 -14.63 16.42
N GLN A 658 3.76 -13.87 16.90
CA GLN A 658 5.08 -13.75 16.31
C GLN A 658 6.13 -14.13 17.35
N ALA A 659 7.10 -14.94 16.96
CA ALA A 659 8.23 -15.27 17.81
C ALA A 659 9.56 -15.22 17.05
N PHE A 660 10.61 -14.88 17.76
CA PHE A 660 11.97 -14.86 17.30
C PHE A 660 12.88 -15.49 18.34
N ALA A 661 13.86 -16.28 17.90
CA ALA A 661 14.96 -16.74 18.74
C ALA A 661 16.24 -16.72 17.90
N GLY A 662 17.31 -16.18 18.44
CA GLY A 662 18.56 -16.05 17.69
C GLY A 662 19.79 -15.83 18.55
N LEU A 663 20.95 -16.15 17.96
CA LEU A 663 22.27 -15.86 18.49
C LEU A 663 22.96 -14.86 17.54
N THR A 664 23.37 -13.72 18.05
CA THR A 664 24.01 -12.66 17.27
C THR A 664 25.41 -12.36 17.80
N TYR A 665 26.30 -11.96 16.90
CA TYR A 665 27.63 -11.46 17.19
C TYR A 665 27.73 -9.99 16.84
N ASP A 666 27.99 -9.14 17.84
CA ASP A 666 28.26 -7.72 17.64
C ASP A 666 29.70 -7.53 17.18
N GLN A 667 29.87 -6.99 15.96
CA GLN A 667 31.16 -6.78 15.33
C GLN A 667 31.93 -5.60 15.95
N THR A 668 31.23 -4.67 16.59
CA THR A 668 31.80 -3.48 17.21
C THR A 668 32.37 -3.83 18.58
N GLU A 669 31.58 -4.48 19.40
CA GLU A 669 31.92 -4.88 20.76
C GLU A 669 32.60 -6.28 20.83
N ARG A 670 32.54 -7.05 19.73
CA ARG A 670 33.08 -8.43 19.63
C ARG A 670 32.48 -9.37 20.67
N THR A 671 31.18 -9.24 20.91
CA THR A 671 30.46 -10.01 21.91
C THR A 671 29.31 -10.80 21.29
N PHE A 672 28.89 -11.86 21.96
CA PHE A 672 27.71 -12.63 21.58
C PHE A 672 26.50 -12.25 22.42
N ALA A 673 25.31 -12.34 21.84
CA ALA A 673 24.05 -12.25 22.56
C ALA A 673 23.03 -13.26 22.01
N ALA A 674 22.38 -14.00 22.90
CA ALA A 674 21.22 -14.82 22.64
C ALA A 674 19.97 -13.97 22.93
N THR A 675 19.00 -13.95 22.01
CA THR A 675 17.76 -13.18 22.16
C THR A 675 16.57 -14.04 21.78
N GLY A 676 15.53 -14.02 22.62
CA GLY A 676 14.21 -14.57 22.34
C GLY A 676 13.15 -13.48 22.46
N ALA A 677 12.21 -13.41 21.53
CA ALA A 677 11.11 -12.45 21.59
C ALA A 677 9.80 -13.14 21.19
N LEU A 678 8.71 -12.78 21.87
CA LEU A 678 7.35 -13.23 21.61
C LEU A 678 6.42 -12.02 21.63
N SER A 679 5.56 -11.91 20.61
CA SER A 679 4.49 -10.93 20.57
C SER A 679 3.17 -11.65 20.29
N TYR A 680 2.21 -11.51 21.18
CA TYR A 680 0.85 -12.02 21.01
C TYR A 680 -0.12 -10.87 20.78
N GLN A 681 -0.69 -10.82 19.58
CA GLN A 681 -1.49 -9.70 19.07
C GLN A 681 -2.99 -10.03 18.96
N GLY A 682 -3.38 -11.24 19.31
CA GLY A 682 -4.75 -11.75 19.18
C GLY A 682 -5.75 -11.17 20.18
N LEU A 683 -5.32 -10.32 21.14
CA LEU A 683 -6.19 -9.63 22.10
C LEU A 683 -6.15 -8.12 21.91
N PHE A 684 -7.04 -7.40 22.61
CA PHE A 684 -7.10 -5.94 22.47
C PHE A 684 -5.77 -5.26 22.78
N PRO A 685 -5.07 -5.53 23.91
CA PRO A 685 -3.67 -5.18 24.05
C PRO A 685 -2.80 -6.23 23.33
N VAL A 686 -1.69 -5.79 22.81
CA VAL A 686 -0.60 -6.65 22.35
C VAL A 686 0.28 -6.96 23.54
N PHE A 687 0.61 -8.23 23.74
CA PHE A 687 1.53 -8.69 24.79
C PHE A 687 2.89 -8.97 24.17
N ASP A 688 3.90 -8.31 24.68
CA ASP A 688 5.29 -8.47 24.22
C ASP A 688 6.14 -9.02 25.37
N VAL A 689 6.97 -10.02 25.07
CA VAL A 689 8.01 -10.52 25.98
C VAL A 689 9.31 -10.67 25.18
N GLU A 690 10.40 -10.13 25.70
CA GLU A 690 11.72 -10.27 25.13
C GLU A 690 12.69 -10.69 26.24
N GLY A 691 13.49 -11.73 25.99
CA GLY A 691 14.60 -12.14 26.83
C GLY A 691 15.91 -12.06 26.06
N SER A 692 16.96 -11.54 26.67
CA SER A 692 18.29 -11.55 26.08
C SER A 692 19.38 -11.84 27.13
N TYR A 693 20.38 -12.62 26.72
CA TYR A 693 21.57 -12.89 27.50
C TYR A 693 22.79 -12.67 26.61
N GLY A 694 23.75 -11.86 27.05
CA GLY A 694 24.88 -11.52 26.21
C GLY A 694 26.00 -10.85 26.93
N GLY A 695 27.03 -10.51 26.17
CA GLY A 695 28.19 -9.74 26.63
C GLY A 695 28.17 -8.31 26.09
N ARG A 696 28.80 -7.40 26.81
CA ARG A 696 29.12 -6.04 26.41
C ARG A 696 30.61 -5.76 26.59
N ASP A 697 31.18 -4.98 25.68
CA ASP A 697 32.53 -4.52 25.70
C ASP A 697 32.55 -3.06 25.24
N ALA A 698 32.39 -2.16 26.19
CA ALA A 698 32.26 -0.74 25.93
C ALA A 698 33.55 0.01 26.30
N SER A 699 33.96 0.93 25.43
CA SER A 699 35.08 1.82 25.63
C SER A 699 34.59 3.26 25.76
N ARG A 700 35.10 3.97 26.74
CA ARG A 700 34.79 5.36 27.02
C ARG A 700 36.03 6.19 27.23
N TYR A 701 36.08 7.39 26.65
CA TYR A 701 37.10 8.39 26.92
C TYR A 701 36.67 9.26 28.10
N PHE A 702 37.60 9.42 29.10
CA PHE A 702 37.35 10.26 30.25
C PHE A 702 37.95 11.67 30.08
N ASP A 703 39.03 11.81 29.31
CA ASP A 703 39.60 13.08 28.94
C ASP A 703 39.77 13.14 27.42
N ARG A 704 39.07 14.05 26.76
CA ARG A 704 39.17 14.23 25.31
C ARG A 704 40.43 14.93 24.84
N ALA A 705 41.06 15.69 25.74
CA ALA A 705 42.34 16.35 25.43
C ALA A 705 43.48 15.33 25.38
N ARG A 706 43.32 14.18 26.04
CA ARG A 706 44.32 13.09 26.09
C ARG A 706 43.66 11.73 25.80
N PRO A 707 43.15 11.51 24.55
CA PRO A 707 42.35 10.34 24.26
C PRO A 707 43.06 9.00 24.43
N LEU A 708 44.37 8.92 24.17
CA LEU A 708 45.11 7.68 24.31
C LEU A 708 45.30 7.26 25.77
N ASP A 709 45.47 8.22 26.69
CA ASP A 709 45.67 7.96 28.11
C ASP A 709 44.35 7.84 28.90
N SER A 710 43.24 8.25 28.31
CA SER A 710 41.93 8.31 28.98
C SER A 710 40.94 7.26 28.50
N LEU A 711 41.30 6.43 27.54
CA LEU A 711 40.42 5.35 27.05
C LEU A 711 40.26 4.26 28.13
N ARG A 712 39.05 4.06 28.59
CA ARG A 712 38.69 3.02 29.54
C ARG A 712 37.75 2.03 28.92
N ARG A 713 38.06 0.75 29.09
CA ARG A 713 37.32 -0.37 28.58
C ARG A 713 36.63 -1.09 29.74
N SER A 714 35.32 -1.33 29.59
CA SER A 714 34.51 -2.07 30.54
C SER A 714 33.86 -3.25 29.86
N ARG A 715 33.92 -4.42 30.48
CA ARG A 715 33.31 -5.66 30.03
C ARG A 715 32.34 -6.17 31.07
N TRP A 716 31.21 -6.67 30.62
CA TRP A 716 30.26 -7.34 31.49
C TRP A 716 29.36 -8.29 30.68
N GLN A 717 28.71 -9.19 31.38
CA GLN A 717 27.64 -10.00 30.88
C GLN A 717 26.30 -9.46 31.42
N TYR A 718 25.21 -9.67 30.72
CA TYR A 718 23.88 -9.27 31.15
C TYR A 718 22.84 -10.33 30.83
N ALA A 719 21.83 -10.45 31.69
CA ALA A 719 20.59 -11.09 31.43
C ALA A 719 19.48 -10.06 31.56
N ARG A 720 18.64 -9.96 30.54
CA ARG A 720 17.59 -8.95 30.44
C ARG A 720 16.27 -9.59 30.05
N VAL A 721 15.19 -9.18 30.73
CA VAL A 721 13.82 -9.52 30.38
C VAL A 721 13.02 -8.23 30.28
N LEU A 722 12.33 -8.05 29.16
CA LEU A 722 11.37 -6.98 28.94
C LEU A 722 10.01 -7.63 28.71
N ALA A 723 9.01 -7.30 29.53
CA ALA A 723 7.66 -7.80 29.39
C ALA A 723 6.66 -6.65 29.49
N GLY A 724 5.63 -6.63 28.65
CA GLY A 724 4.66 -5.54 28.71
C GLY A 724 3.53 -5.66 27.72
N VAL A 725 2.79 -4.58 27.67
CA VAL A 725 1.62 -4.44 26.82
C VAL A 725 1.68 -3.15 26.01
N ARG A 726 1.13 -3.20 24.81
CA ARG A 726 0.91 -2.01 23.98
C ARG A 726 -0.46 -2.05 23.33
N VAL A 727 -1.04 -0.88 23.10
CA VAL A 727 -2.33 -0.70 22.45
C VAL A 727 -2.14 0.22 21.24
N PRO A 728 -1.93 -0.35 20.04
CA PRO A 728 -1.84 0.42 18.81
C PRO A 728 -3.25 0.69 18.28
N LEU A 729 -3.57 1.97 18.00
CA LEU A 729 -4.87 2.40 17.51
C LEU A 729 -4.71 3.25 16.24
N VAL A 730 -5.43 2.88 15.18
CA VAL A 730 -5.59 3.70 13.97
C VAL A 730 -6.86 4.52 14.09
N LEU A 731 -6.73 5.83 14.10
CA LEU A 731 -7.84 6.76 14.37
C LEU A 731 -8.27 7.57 13.13
N THR A 732 -7.73 7.26 11.96
CA THR A 732 -7.96 7.99 10.71
C THR A 732 -9.44 8.01 10.33
N ARG A 733 -10.01 9.23 10.17
CA ARG A 733 -11.41 9.47 9.81
C ARG A 733 -11.62 10.63 8.84
N SER A 734 -10.55 11.21 8.36
CA SER A 734 -10.59 12.41 7.52
C SER A 734 -9.33 12.47 6.63
N LYS A 735 -9.06 13.61 6.04
CA LYS A 735 -7.80 13.90 5.33
C LYS A 735 -6.53 13.78 6.18
N TYR A 736 -6.66 13.67 7.51
CA TYR A 736 -5.54 13.46 8.43
C TYR A 736 -5.38 11.98 8.74
N LEU A 737 -4.18 11.45 8.55
CA LEU A 737 -3.79 10.11 8.99
C LEU A 737 -3.48 10.19 10.48
N GLN A 738 -4.20 9.41 11.29
CA GLN A 738 -4.14 9.49 12.74
C GLN A 738 -3.84 8.12 13.36
N ALA A 739 -2.88 8.08 14.27
CA ALA A 739 -2.52 6.91 15.04
C ALA A 739 -2.22 7.28 16.48
N LEU A 740 -2.55 6.37 17.41
CA LEU A 740 -2.22 6.46 18.83
C LEU A 740 -1.65 5.10 19.27
N THR A 741 -0.51 5.11 19.94
CA THR A 741 0.03 3.91 20.59
C THR A 741 0.29 4.21 22.05
N LEU A 742 -0.24 3.38 22.93
CA LEU A 742 0.04 3.38 24.37
C LEU A 742 0.87 2.14 24.70
N GLY A 743 1.86 2.27 25.57
CA GLY A 743 2.68 1.14 26.00
C GLY A 743 3.01 1.19 27.46
N ALA A 744 3.09 0.02 28.09
CA ALA A 744 3.57 -0.15 29.46
C ALA A 744 4.43 -1.42 29.54
N TYR A 745 5.67 -1.28 29.99
CA TYR A 745 6.66 -2.35 30.01
C TYR A 745 7.35 -2.39 31.37
N TYR A 746 7.65 -3.61 31.81
CA TYR A 746 8.53 -3.90 32.91
C TYR A 746 9.85 -4.42 32.34
N LEU A 747 10.94 -3.88 32.82
CA LEU A 747 12.31 -4.28 32.49
C LEU A 747 12.97 -4.87 33.74
N HIS A 748 13.50 -6.06 33.62
CA HIS A 748 14.48 -6.64 34.54
C HIS A 748 15.80 -6.82 33.81
N GLU A 749 16.88 -6.30 34.37
CA GLU A 749 18.24 -6.49 33.84
C GLU A 749 19.20 -6.80 34.98
N GLN A 750 19.93 -7.90 34.86
CA GLN A 750 20.97 -8.32 35.76
C GLN A 750 22.31 -8.25 35.04
N VAL A 751 23.29 -7.60 35.65
CA VAL A 751 24.68 -7.52 35.18
C VAL A 751 25.55 -8.49 35.95
N PHE A 752 26.45 -9.17 35.24
CA PHE A 752 27.40 -10.15 35.80
C PHE A 752 28.80 -9.86 35.31
N ASN A 753 29.80 -10.31 36.06
CA ASN A 753 31.19 -10.33 35.64
C ASN A 753 31.69 -8.96 35.13
N TYR A 754 31.30 -7.89 35.81
CA TYR A 754 31.73 -6.56 35.44
C TYR A 754 33.21 -6.38 35.72
N ALA A 755 33.98 -6.00 34.70
CA ALA A 755 35.40 -5.70 34.80
C ALA A 755 35.69 -4.39 34.04
N ALA A 756 36.45 -3.49 34.68
CA ALA A 756 36.99 -2.30 34.05
C ALA A 756 38.51 -2.46 33.89
N ALA A 757 39.08 -2.00 32.76
CA ALA A 757 40.46 -2.25 32.40
C ALA A 757 41.50 -1.72 33.43
N TYR A 758 41.13 -0.81 34.31
CA TYR A 758 42.00 -0.23 35.33
C TYR A 758 41.61 -0.57 36.78
N ARG A 759 40.47 -1.25 36.95
CA ARG A 759 39.99 -1.70 38.25
C ARG A 759 39.19 -2.99 38.05
N ASN A 760 39.57 -4.03 38.77
CA ASN A 760 38.74 -5.19 38.99
C ASN A 760 37.82 -4.87 40.16
N PHE A 761 36.50 -4.72 39.86
CA PHE A 761 35.51 -4.62 40.92
C PHE A 761 34.99 -6.02 41.17
N ASP A 762 35.67 -6.79 41.97
CA ASP A 762 35.22 -8.14 42.29
C ASP A 762 33.96 -8.18 43.16
N GLU A 763 33.57 -7.10 43.82
CA GLU A 763 32.51 -7.13 44.82
C GLU A 763 31.41 -6.10 44.61
N THR A 764 31.57 -5.10 43.77
CA THR A 764 30.65 -3.96 43.69
C THR A 764 30.32 -3.53 42.27
N GLY A 765 30.65 -4.32 41.30
CA GLY A 765 29.98 -4.20 40.03
C GLY A 765 28.46 -4.28 40.27
N PRO A 766 27.62 -3.68 39.48
CA PRO A 766 26.19 -3.66 39.74
C PRO A 766 25.63 -5.07 39.71
N SER A 767 25.85 -5.83 40.81
CA SER A 767 25.23 -7.11 41.05
C SER A 767 23.72 -6.93 41.38
N THR A 768 23.32 -5.72 41.72
CA THR A 768 21.92 -5.37 41.97
C THR A 768 21.15 -5.35 40.65
N PRO A 769 20.11 -6.17 40.55
CA PRO A 769 19.28 -6.17 39.36
C PRO A 769 18.55 -4.83 39.20
N LEU A 770 18.50 -4.34 37.97
CA LEU A 770 17.70 -3.20 37.61
C LEU A 770 16.24 -3.65 37.36
N HIS A 771 15.31 -3.05 38.08
CA HIS A 771 13.88 -3.22 37.87
C HIS A 771 13.28 -1.88 37.44
N ALA A 772 12.84 -1.76 36.21
CA ALA A 772 12.30 -0.50 35.70
C ALA A 772 10.89 -0.70 35.11
N ILE A 773 10.05 0.30 35.28
CA ILE A 773 8.79 0.44 34.57
C ILE A 773 8.91 1.56 33.55
N GLN A 774 8.49 1.29 32.33
CA GLN A 774 8.41 2.28 31.26
C GLN A 774 6.98 2.37 30.75
N THR A 775 6.42 3.58 30.71
CA THR A 775 5.20 3.85 29.99
C THR A 775 5.46 4.82 28.85
N SER A 776 4.68 4.72 27.79
CA SER A 776 4.83 5.57 26.62
C SER A 776 3.49 5.87 25.97
N LEU A 777 3.37 7.07 25.40
CA LEU A 777 2.28 7.52 24.55
C LEU A 777 2.90 8.09 23.28
N ALA A 778 2.50 7.58 22.12
CA ALA A 778 2.86 8.11 20.82
C ALA A 778 1.58 8.44 20.04
N TYR A 779 1.39 9.70 19.67
CA TYR A 779 0.28 10.18 18.86
C TYR A 779 0.80 10.87 17.61
N ALA A 780 0.16 10.59 16.49
CA ALA A 780 0.41 11.25 15.22
C ALA A 780 -0.91 11.63 14.55
N SER A 781 -0.99 12.84 14.01
CA SER A 781 -2.06 13.31 13.16
C SER A 781 -1.44 14.16 12.05
N GLN A 782 -1.37 13.63 10.84
CA GLN A 782 -0.66 14.24 9.72
C GLN A 782 -1.55 14.31 8.50
N LEU A 783 -1.55 15.46 7.83
CA LEU A 783 -2.25 15.63 6.55
C LEU A 783 -1.66 14.67 5.51
N LYS A 784 -2.54 14.03 4.73
CA LYS A 784 -2.12 13.25 3.55
C LYS A 784 -1.20 14.07 2.66
N GLN A 785 -0.22 13.43 2.04
CA GLN A 785 0.76 14.08 1.19
C GLN A 785 0.51 13.74 -0.29
N SER A 786 0.73 14.70 -1.16
CA SER A 786 0.86 14.46 -2.59
C SER A 786 2.21 13.79 -2.90
N ALA A 787 2.38 13.21 -4.08
CA ALA A 787 3.63 12.55 -4.47
C ALA A 787 4.85 13.49 -4.44
N ARG A 788 4.63 14.79 -4.64
CA ARG A 788 5.69 15.81 -4.68
C ARG A 788 6.00 16.45 -3.34
N ASP A 789 5.16 16.27 -2.32
CA ASP A 789 5.42 16.81 -0.99
C ASP A 789 6.67 16.17 -0.38
N VAL A 790 7.54 16.97 0.18
CA VAL A 790 8.80 16.49 0.81
C VAL A 790 8.65 16.21 2.30
N ALA A 791 7.62 16.76 2.93
CA ALA A 791 7.24 16.56 4.32
C ALA A 791 5.73 16.83 4.51
N PRO A 792 5.11 16.39 5.62
CA PRO A 792 3.74 16.77 5.94
C PRO A 792 3.56 18.29 5.99
N ARG A 793 2.47 18.78 5.40
CA ARG A 793 2.14 20.22 5.34
C ARG A 793 1.06 20.62 6.34
N GLY A 794 0.74 19.78 7.30
CA GLY A 794 -0.22 20.03 8.36
C GLY A 794 -0.29 18.88 9.34
N GLY A 795 -0.59 19.20 10.59
CA GLY A 795 -0.78 18.20 11.64
C GLY A 795 0.19 18.35 12.80
N ALA A 796 0.22 17.33 13.67
CA ALA A 796 1.05 17.30 14.85
C ALA A 796 1.45 15.88 15.23
N THR A 797 2.56 15.74 15.96
CA THR A 797 2.97 14.50 16.63
C THR A 797 3.29 14.78 18.08
N LEU A 798 3.05 13.80 18.96
CA LEU A 798 3.37 13.84 20.38
C LEU A 798 3.97 12.50 20.78
N LEU A 799 5.08 12.55 21.48
CA LEU A 799 5.70 11.41 22.15
C LEU A 799 5.90 11.78 23.63
N ALA A 800 5.36 10.96 24.55
CA ALA A 800 5.59 11.09 25.97
C ALA A 800 6.12 9.75 26.51
N THR A 801 7.11 9.80 27.37
CA THR A 801 7.73 8.64 28.00
C THR A 801 7.92 8.92 29.48
N TYR A 802 7.53 7.98 30.29
CA TYR A 802 7.83 7.95 31.73
C TYR A 802 8.55 6.65 32.05
N ARG A 803 9.65 6.77 32.77
CA ARG A 803 10.47 5.63 33.23
C ARG A 803 10.78 5.81 34.71
N THR A 804 10.72 4.71 35.46
CA THR A 804 11.04 4.72 36.90
C THR A 804 11.56 3.37 37.32
N THR A 805 12.35 3.35 38.39
CA THR A 805 12.85 2.13 39.06
C THR A 805 12.24 1.99 40.46
N PRO A 806 10.91 1.71 40.55
CA PRO A 806 10.17 1.80 41.82
C PRO A 806 10.52 0.72 42.87
N PHE A 807 11.18 -0.36 42.41
CA PHE A 807 11.54 -1.51 43.24
C PHE A 807 13.01 -1.56 43.62
N ALA A 808 13.82 -0.60 43.15
CA ALA A 808 15.25 -0.60 43.37
C ALA A 808 15.57 0.12 44.67
N THR A 809 16.39 -0.52 45.53
CA THR A 809 16.95 0.11 46.74
C THR A 809 18.22 0.93 46.41
N ASN A 810 18.99 0.50 45.44
CA ASN A 810 20.29 1.05 45.11
C ASN A 810 20.41 1.63 43.68
N LEU A 811 19.37 1.56 42.84
CA LEU A 811 19.37 2.05 41.47
C LEU A 811 18.14 2.95 41.21
N GLN A 812 17.90 3.88 42.13
CA GLN A 812 16.74 4.77 42.01
C GLN A 812 16.94 5.74 40.85
N ALA A 813 15.88 5.84 40.01
CA ALA A 813 15.82 6.81 38.92
C ALA A 813 14.38 7.02 38.50
N THR A 814 14.07 8.26 38.13
CA THR A 814 12.80 8.62 37.50
C THR A 814 13.07 9.56 36.35
N GLN A 815 12.48 9.29 35.21
CA GLN A 815 12.61 10.13 34.01
C GLN A 815 11.25 10.38 33.38
N VAL A 816 10.99 11.64 33.01
CA VAL A 816 9.87 12.08 32.18
C VAL A 816 10.41 12.75 30.95
N GLY A 817 9.97 12.37 29.78
CA GLY A 817 10.29 13.04 28.53
C GLY A 817 9.04 13.29 27.70
N VAL A 818 8.88 14.50 27.17
CA VAL A 818 7.80 14.86 26.25
C VAL A 818 8.40 15.57 25.05
N GLN A 819 8.01 15.12 23.84
CA GLN A 819 8.41 15.75 22.59
C GLN A 819 7.19 15.90 21.69
N ALA A 820 6.97 17.11 21.18
CA ALA A 820 5.92 17.42 20.25
C ALA A 820 6.48 18.04 18.97
N ALA A 821 5.80 17.84 17.86
CA ALA A 821 6.08 18.56 16.62
C ALA A 821 4.79 19.00 15.95
N VAL A 822 4.80 20.20 15.36
CA VAL A 822 3.72 20.75 14.55
C VAL A 822 4.22 20.93 13.13
N TYR A 823 3.39 20.53 12.17
CA TYR A 823 3.66 20.65 10.75
C TYR A 823 2.77 21.74 10.15
N LEU A 824 3.37 22.64 9.42
CA LEU A 824 2.73 23.79 8.78
C LEU A 824 3.08 23.82 7.29
N PRO A 825 2.22 24.40 6.44
CA PRO A 825 2.60 24.65 5.05
C PRO A 825 3.76 25.65 5.00
N GLY A 826 4.67 25.46 4.06
CA GLY A 826 5.71 26.45 3.77
C GLY A 826 5.18 27.60 2.88
N LEU A 827 6.08 28.50 2.48
CA LEU A 827 5.76 29.69 1.68
C LEU A 827 5.26 29.35 0.26
N VAL A 828 5.69 28.22 -0.28
CA VAL A 828 5.34 27.75 -1.64
C VAL A 828 4.74 26.34 -1.57
N THR A 829 4.04 25.94 -2.62
CA THR A 829 3.49 24.58 -2.76
C THR A 829 4.61 23.54 -2.62
N HIS A 830 4.35 22.45 -1.89
CA HIS A 830 5.28 21.37 -1.53
C HIS A 830 6.39 21.73 -0.52
N HIS A 831 6.49 23.01 -0.10
CA HIS A 831 7.33 23.36 1.03
C HIS A 831 6.61 23.04 2.34
N ALA A 832 7.37 22.76 3.39
CA ALA A 832 6.84 22.47 4.71
C ALA A 832 7.73 23.08 5.80
N LEU A 833 7.09 23.61 6.85
CA LEU A 833 7.73 24.04 8.07
C LEU A 833 7.37 23.05 9.18
N ARG A 834 8.38 22.49 9.86
CA ARG A 834 8.20 21.70 11.07
C ARG A 834 8.81 22.40 12.26
N LEU A 835 8.00 22.65 13.26
CA LEU A 835 8.46 23.13 14.57
C LEU A 835 8.40 21.97 15.56
N ARG A 836 9.48 21.73 16.28
CA ARG A 836 9.59 20.67 17.28
C ARG A 836 10.03 21.25 18.61
N GLY A 837 9.37 20.86 19.70
CA GLY A 837 9.77 21.14 21.06
C GLY A 837 9.88 19.86 21.87
N GLY A 838 10.79 19.81 22.80
CA GLY A 838 10.94 18.67 23.72
C GLY A 838 11.47 19.12 25.06
N TYR A 839 11.01 18.43 26.11
CA TYR A 839 11.50 18.61 27.47
C TYR A 839 11.66 17.25 28.15
N GLN A 840 12.79 17.10 28.83
CA GLN A 840 13.10 15.93 29.66
C GLN A 840 13.48 16.41 31.06
N TYR A 841 12.95 15.70 32.04
CA TYR A 841 13.42 15.74 33.42
C TYR A 841 13.84 14.34 33.84
N GLN A 842 15.00 14.21 34.51
CA GLN A 842 15.49 12.98 35.09
C GLN A 842 16.07 13.26 36.46
N GLN A 843 15.57 12.55 37.44
CA GLN A 843 16.22 12.50 38.74
C GLN A 843 17.52 11.66 38.59
N GLN A 844 18.65 12.29 38.86
CA GLN A 844 19.98 11.67 38.77
C GLN A 844 20.38 11.23 40.14
N ASP A 845 20.02 9.99 40.54
CA ASP A 845 20.56 9.42 41.77
C ASP A 845 21.68 8.41 41.44
N GLN A 846 21.36 7.15 41.31
CA GLN A 846 22.30 6.07 41.09
C GLN A 846 22.22 5.41 39.71
N TYR A 847 21.14 5.65 38.97
CA TYR A 847 20.92 5.14 37.63
C TYR A 847 20.51 6.26 36.69
N ASN A 848 20.96 6.19 35.45
CA ASN A 848 20.59 7.15 34.41
C ASN A 848 20.00 6.43 33.20
N PHE A 849 18.74 6.73 32.91
CA PHE A 849 18.12 6.32 31.66
C PHE A 849 18.74 7.07 30.47
N SER A 850 18.74 6.45 29.30
CA SER A 850 19.05 7.13 28.05
C SER A 850 18.07 8.28 27.79
N ALA A 851 18.49 9.31 27.05
CA ALA A 851 17.63 10.43 26.71
C ALA A 851 16.28 10.00 26.13
N ALA A 852 15.20 10.57 26.67
CA ALA A 852 13.82 10.30 26.25
C ALA A 852 13.39 11.18 25.07
N ILE A 853 14.12 12.28 24.80
CA ILE A 853 13.86 13.22 23.71
C ILE A 853 15.05 13.32 22.76
N SER A 854 14.79 13.76 21.53
CA SER A 854 15.84 13.90 20.51
C SER A 854 16.79 15.04 20.86
N PHE A 855 18.08 14.77 20.73
CA PHE A 855 19.15 15.75 20.93
C PHE A 855 19.36 16.62 19.67
N PRO A 856 19.99 17.82 19.79
CA PRO A 856 20.32 18.67 18.64
C PRO A 856 21.17 17.93 17.60
N ARG A 857 20.92 18.21 16.34
CA ARG A 857 21.69 17.61 15.21
C ARG A 857 23.13 18.07 15.22
N ALA A 858 24.03 17.25 14.68
CA ALA A 858 25.48 17.47 14.65
C ALA A 858 26.17 17.48 16.04
N GLU A 859 25.45 17.11 17.08
CA GLU A 859 26.01 16.92 18.41
C GLU A 859 25.92 15.47 18.85
N THR A 860 26.87 15.05 19.66
CA THR A 860 26.87 13.78 20.38
C THR A 860 26.93 14.09 21.87
N SER A 861 25.88 13.77 22.61
CA SER A 861 25.91 13.89 24.06
C SER A 861 26.56 12.67 24.69
N TYR A 862 27.63 12.88 25.38
CA TYR A 862 28.24 11.89 26.29
C TYR A 862 27.86 12.15 27.75
N VAL A 863 27.09 13.21 27.99
CA VAL A 863 26.66 13.61 29.32
C VAL A 863 25.16 13.28 29.47
N SER A 864 24.81 12.67 30.58
CA SER A 864 23.40 12.50 30.96
C SER A 864 22.90 13.81 31.56
N PHE A 865 21.83 14.37 31.01
CA PHE A 865 21.23 15.59 31.53
C PHE A 865 20.08 15.24 32.49
N ASP A 866 20.05 15.93 33.64
CA ASP A 866 18.90 15.87 34.55
C ASP A 866 17.71 16.67 33.98
N ARG A 867 17.98 17.78 33.28
CA ARG A 867 17.00 18.53 32.52
C ARG A 867 17.53 18.81 31.14
N LEU A 868 16.68 18.61 30.14
CA LEU A 868 17.02 18.90 28.76
C LEU A 868 15.78 19.50 28.08
N ALA A 869 15.92 20.72 27.60
CA ALA A 869 14.94 21.39 26.75
C ALA A 869 15.49 21.51 25.34
N VAL A 870 14.70 21.18 24.32
CA VAL A 870 15.11 21.23 22.91
C VAL A 870 14.03 21.92 22.10
N GLY A 871 14.44 22.86 21.23
CA GLY A 871 13.60 23.45 20.19
C GLY A 871 14.25 23.25 18.83
N SER A 872 13.45 23.02 17.80
CA SER A 872 13.91 22.90 16.41
C SER A 872 12.92 23.54 15.45
N ALA A 873 13.44 24.18 14.42
CA ALA A 873 12.67 24.61 13.26
C ALA A 873 13.31 24.07 11.98
N ASP A 874 12.52 23.38 11.15
CA ASP A 874 12.97 22.79 9.90
C ASP A 874 12.13 23.35 8.75
N TYR A 875 12.76 23.91 7.76
CA TYR A 875 12.14 24.33 6.53
C TYR A 875 12.57 23.42 5.38
N SER A 876 11.66 22.58 4.92
CA SER A 876 11.91 21.59 3.87
C SER A 876 11.32 22.04 2.54
N LEU A 877 12.10 21.90 1.45
CA LEU A 877 11.70 22.26 0.10
C LEU A 877 12.27 21.28 -0.94
N PRO A 878 11.51 21.00 -2.01
CA PRO A 878 12.07 20.33 -3.18
C PRO A 878 12.93 21.32 -3.96
N LEU A 879 14.16 20.93 -4.29
CA LEU A 879 15.05 21.71 -5.14
C LEU A 879 14.79 21.46 -6.62
N ALA A 880 14.62 20.20 -6.98
CA ALA A 880 14.36 19.80 -8.36
C ALA A 880 13.65 18.43 -8.42
N PHE A 881 12.83 18.28 -9.44
CA PHE A 881 12.26 17.00 -9.86
C PHE A 881 12.91 16.61 -11.18
N VAL A 882 13.76 15.61 -11.13
CA VAL A 882 14.65 15.22 -12.23
C VAL A 882 14.36 13.80 -12.69
N HIS A 883 14.92 13.42 -13.85
CA HIS A 883 14.85 12.06 -14.40
C HIS A 883 16.28 11.66 -14.84
N TRP A 884 17.21 11.71 -13.89
CA TRP A 884 18.61 11.43 -14.21
C TRP A 884 18.92 9.96 -14.06
N SER A 885 19.37 9.35 -15.14
CA SER A 885 19.88 7.98 -15.14
C SER A 885 21.40 8.01 -15.12
N VAL A 886 22.02 7.38 -14.10
CA VAL A 886 23.44 7.13 -14.07
C VAL A 886 23.67 5.69 -14.50
N GLY A 887 23.78 5.50 -15.79
CA GLY A 887 23.80 4.20 -16.43
C GLY A 887 22.57 3.37 -16.08
N ARG A 888 22.79 2.10 -15.71
CA ARG A 888 21.75 1.16 -15.25
C ARG A 888 21.69 1.02 -13.72
N VAL A 889 22.51 1.82 -13.02
CA VAL A 889 22.73 1.64 -11.57
C VAL A 889 21.83 2.53 -10.74
N LEU A 890 21.67 3.80 -11.14
CA LEU A 890 20.94 4.79 -10.36
C LEU A 890 19.93 5.53 -11.25
N TYR A 891 18.75 5.77 -10.70
CA TYR A 891 17.75 6.65 -11.28
C TYR A 891 17.31 7.68 -10.24
N VAL A 892 17.68 8.95 -10.42
CA VAL A 892 17.39 10.04 -9.49
C VAL A 892 16.09 10.73 -9.89
N GLN A 893 15.17 10.89 -8.94
CA GLN A 893 13.83 11.46 -9.16
C GLN A 893 13.65 12.84 -8.56
N ARG A 894 14.27 13.08 -7.38
CA ARG A 894 14.08 14.33 -6.63
C ARG A 894 15.35 14.71 -5.88
N LEU A 895 15.65 15.99 -5.90
CA LEU A 895 16.57 16.62 -4.97
C LEU A 895 15.77 17.49 -4.01
N ARG A 896 16.09 17.43 -2.70
CA ARG A 896 15.48 18.29 -1.69
C ARG A 896 16.50 18.86 -0.73
N ALA A 897 16.17 19.99 -0.15
CA ALA A 897 16.91 20.58 0.96
C ALA A 897 16.02 20.72 2.20
N THR A 898 16.64 20.70 3.38
CA THR A 898 16.00 21.07 4.64
C THR A 898 16.97 21.98 5.38
N ALA A 899 16.67 23.27 5.44
CA ALA A 899 17.34 24.19 6.33
C ALA A 899 16.80 23.98 7.75
N PHE A 900 17.68 24.02 8.74
CA PHE A 900 17.27 23.80 10.12
C PHE A 900 18.03 24.65 11.14
N VAL A 901 17.38 24.92 12.26
CA VAL A 901 17.96 25.48 13.46
C VAL A 901 17.53 24.62 14.65
N ASP A 902 18.49 24.20 15.47
CA ASP A 902 18.27 23.49 16.72
C ASP A 902 18.81 24.33 17.86
N VAL A 903 18.02 24.51 18.91
CA VAL A 903 18.43 25.12 20.16
C VAL A 903 18.17 24.14 21.29
N ALA A 904 19.09 24.02 22.22
CA ALA A 904 18.86 23.22 23.43
C ALA A 904 19.61 23.76 24.62
N GLN A 905 19.03 23.53 25.77
CA GLN A 905 19.67 23.74 27.05
C GLN A 905 19.59 22.47 27.88
N GLY A 906 20.76 21.95 28.26
CA GLY A 906 20.89 20.81 29.17
C GLY A 906 21.45 21.26 30.51
N SER A 907 21.04 20.65 31.62
CA SER A 907 21.71 20.77 32.90
C SER A 907 22.15 19.41 33.45
N SER A 908 23.20 19.38 34.20
CA SER A 908 23.72 18.21 34.91
C SER A 908 24.20 18.61 36.30
N ILE A 909 23.99 17.75 37.27
CA ILE A 909 24.57 17.91 38.59
C ILE A 909 25.97 17.25 38.56
N VAL A 910 27.00 18.01 38.79
CA VAL A 910 28.37 17.54 38.89
C VAL A 910 28.90 17.78 40.26
N THR A 911 29.58 16.80 40.86
CA THR A 911 30.24 16.95 42.15
C THR A 911 31.64 17.52 41.91
N VAL A 912 31.89 18.72 42.38
CA VAL A 912 33.16 19.41 42.30
C VAL A 912 33.77 19.53 43.67
N LYS A 913 35.10 19.46 43.75
CA LYS A 913 35.82 19.62 45.00
C LYS A 913 36.17 21.09 45.17
N VAL A 914 35.53 21.73 46.15
CA VAL A 914 35.75 23.15 46.50
C VAL A 914 36.25 23.16 47.97
N ASN A 915 37.42 23.75 48.22
CA ASN A 915 38.03 23.80 49.54
C ASN A 915 38.07 22.45 50.28
N ASN A 916 38.44 21.38 49.56
CA ASN A 916 38.53 19.99 50.05
C ASN A 916 37.17 19.37 50.41
N GLN A 917 36.05 20.05 50.19
CA GLN A 917 34.68 19.52 50.33
C GLN A 917 34.09 19.20 48.96
N LEU A 918 33.34 18.08 48.89
CA LEU A 918 32.60 17.72 47.70
C LEU A 918 31.27 18.49 47.68
N VAL A 919 31.10 19.35 46.70
CA VAL A 919 29.90 20.18 46.54
C VAL A 919 29.21 19.81 45.22
N ASN A 920 27.90 19.50 45.30
CA ASN A 920 27.07 19.29 44.12
C ASN A 920 26.71 20.64 43.48
N THR A 921 27.22 20.86 42.28
CA THR A 921 26.94 22.10 41.51
C THR A 921 26.22 21.75 40.24
N ARG A 922 25.18 22.56 39.90
CA ARG A 922 24.48 22.42 38.63
C ARG A 922 25.21 23.16 37.53
N VAL A 923 25.55 22.45 36.47
CA VAL A 923 26.22 22.99 35.30
C VAL A 923 25.23 23.02 34.17
N TYR A 924 25.14 24.12 33.43
CA TYR A 924 24.30 24.30 32.26
C TYR A 924 25.14 24.23 30.98
N GLN A 925 24.54 23.66 29.94
CA GLN A 925 25.16 23.56 28.62
C GLN A 925 24.14 23.94 27.56
N ASP A 926 24.47 24.99 26.80
CA ASP A 926 23.64 25.49 25.71
C ASP A 926 24.14 25.00 24.37
N TYR A 927 23.20 24.73 23.45
CA TYR A 927 23.48 24.33 22.09
C TYR A 927 22.65 25.24 21.14
N ARG A 928 23.30 25.75 20.10
CA ARG A 928 22.71 26.58 19.06
C ARG A 928 23.27 26.17 17.72
N ASN A 929 22.66 25.16 17.13
CA ASN A 929 23.13 24.55 15.89
C ASN A 929 22.28 25.01 14.72
N GLY A 930 22.87 25.16 13.56
CA GLY A 930 22.17 25.47 12.34
C GLY A 930 22.84 24.80 11.16
N GLY A 931 22.08 24.51 10.14
CA GLY A 931 22.63 23.81 8.98
C GLY A 931 21.60 23.49 7.91
N ALA A 932 22.03 22.65 6.98
CA ALA A 932 21.18 22.15 5.92
C ALA A 932 21.44 20.68 5.64
N ASP A 933 20.38 19.95 5.32
CA ASP A 933 20.40 18.61 4.77
C ASP A 933 20.12 18.70 3.27
N LEU A 934 21.03 18.16 2.44
CA LEU A 934 20.84 18.02 0.99
C LEU A 934 20.65 16.54 0.68
N MET A 935 19.50 16.19 0.10
CA MET A 935 19.09 14.81 -0.09
C MET A 935 18.66 14.56 -1.54
N ALA A 936 19.01 13.36 -2.04
CA ALA A 936 18.55 12.85 -3.31
C ALA A 936 17.67 11.61 -3.09
N LEU A 937 16.52 11.57 -3.75
CA LEU A 937 15.67 10.39 -3.85
C LEU A 937 16.00 9.65 -5.14
N PHE A 938 16.39 8.39 -5.03
CA PHE A 938 16.81 7.59 -6.18
C PHE A 938 16.50 6.09 -6.01
N ASN A 939 16.36 5.39 -7.13
CA ASN A 939 16.28 3.93 -7.17
C ASN A 939 17.64 3.36 -7.55
N VAL A 940 17.99 2.21 -6.95
CA VAL A 940 19.22 1.47 -7.21
C VAL A 940 18.88 0.17 -7.92
N PHE A 941 19.50 -0.13 -9.06
CA PHE A 941 19.36 -1.40 -9.83
C PHE A 941 17.94 -1.86 -10.12
N HIS A 942 16.94 -1.06 -10.15
CA HIS A 942 15.50 -1.43 -10.26
C HIS A 942 14.88 -2.00 -8.97
N LEU A 943 15.52 -1.80 -7.82
CA LEU A 943 14.90 -2.13 -6.54
C LEU A 943 13.61 -1.33 -6.37
N ARG A 944 12.57 -2.00 -5.89
CA ARG A 944 11.23 -1.40 -5.72
C ARG A 944 11.25 -0.17 -4.81
N THR A 945 12.02 -0.24 -3.73
CA THR A 945 12.05 0.81 -2.71
C THR A 945 13.07 1.86 -3.08
N PRO A 946 12.65 3.11 -3.34
CA PRO A 946 13.60 4.20 -3.55
C PRO A 946 14.37 4.47 -2.24
N VAL A 947 15.61 4.86 -2.39
CA VAL A 947 16.49 5.25 -1.29
C VAL A 947 16.63 6.76 -1.29
N GLU A 948 16.60 7.36 -0.11
CA GLU A 948 16.94 8.76 0.06
C GLU A 948 18.27 8.85 0.80
N ALA A 949 19.27 9.47 0.18
CA ALA A 949 20.59 9.68 0.78
C ALA A 949 21.14 11.06 0.41
N GLY A 950 22.07 11.53 1.23
CA GLY A 950 22.66 12.84 1.02
C GLY A 950 23.67 13.20 2.10
N VAL A 951 23.81 14.48 2.33
CA VAL A 951 24.74 15.04 3.29
C VAL A 951 24.08 16.10 4.16
N ARG A 952 24.47 16.13 5.43
CA ARG A 952 24.21 17.23 6.35
C ARG A 952 25.47 18.08 6.47
N VAL A 953 25.31 19.39 6.34
CA VAL A 953 26.32 20.39 6.68
C VAL A 953 25.74 21.22 7.80
N ALA A 954 26.35 21.17 8.97
CA ALA A 954 25.82 21.85 10.16
C ALA A 954 26.95 22.46 11.01
N TYR A 955 26.73 23.61 11.57
CA TYR A 955 27.56 24.19 12.58
C TYR A 955 27.23 23.60 13.96
N SER A 956 28.21 22.99 14.61
CA SER A 956 28.11 22.55 16.00
C SER A 956 28.59 23.66 16.92
N SER A 957 27.69 24.19 17.74
CA SER A 957 28.07 25.24 18.70
C SER A 957 28.96 24.72 19.83
N TYR A 958 28.85 23.45 20.16
CA TYR A 958 29.68 22.79 21.19
C TYR A 958 31.11 22.55 20.71
N LEU A 959 31.26 21.99 19.49
CA LEU A 959 32.56 21.78 18.86
C LEU A 959 33.15 23.06 18.24
N ARG A 960 32.35 24.12 18.12
CA ARG A 960 32.69 25.39 17.45
C ARG A 960 33.22 25.21 16.02
N GLN A 961 32.67 24.23 15.28
CA GLN A 961 33.13 23.90 13.94
C GLN A 961 31.97 23.43 13.05
N TRP A 962 32.19 23.47 11.73
CA TRP A 962 31.31 22.85 10.76
C TRP A 962 31.51 21.35 10.72
N VAL A 963 30.43 20.61 10.75
CA VAL A 963 30.40 19.15 10.69
C VAL A 963 29.70 18.73 9.42
N VAL A 964 30.32 17.82 8.67
CA VAL A 964 29.74 17.19 7.50
C VAL A 964 29.46 15.74 7.84
N GLN A 965 28.17 15.34 7.71
CA GLN A 965 27.71 13.98 8.04
C GLN A 965 27.01 13.36 6.83
N PRO A 966 27.34 12.14 6.42
CA PRO A 966 26.55 11.41 5.45
C PRO A 966 25.19 11.06 6.08
N LEU A 967 24.14 11.18 5.29
CA LEU A 967 22.77 10.81 5.65
C LEU A 967 22.30 9.71 4.71
N ALA A 968 21.75 8.65 5.25
CA ALA A 968 21.07 7.62 4.50
C ALA A 968 19.77 7.26 5.23
N PHE A 969 18.65 7.44 4.57
CA PHE A 969 17.34 7.08 5.09
C PHE A 969 16.66 6.16 4.12
N ASN A 970 16.09 5.06 4.61
CA ASN A 970 15.14 4.27 3.84
C ASN A 970 13.85 5.07 3.72
N VAL A 971 13.40 5.21 2.50
CA VAL A 971 12.18 5.95 2.20
C VAL A 971 11.05 4.96 2.00
N ARG A 972 10.03 5.16 2.80
CA ARG A 972 8.64 4.70 2.66
C ARG A 972 8.45 3.35 1.96
N LEU A 973 8.24 2.35 2.76
CA LEU A 973 7.56 1.12 2.36
C LEU A 973 6.06 1.40 2.10
#